data_65f3aeb39f93fb7ce5e84f36a31b9168
#
_entry.id   65f3aeb39f93fb7ce5e84f36a31b9168
#
_cell.length_a   1.000
_cell.length_b   1.000
_cell.length_c   1.000
_cell.angle_alpha   90.00
_cell.angle_beta   90.00
_cell.angle_gamma   90.00
#
_symmetry.space_group_name_H-M   'P 1'
#
loop_
_entity.id
_entity.type
_entity.pdbx_description
1 polymer ?
#
loop_
_entity_poly.entity_id
_entity_poly.type
_entity_poly.pdbx_seq_one_letter_code
_entity_poly.pdbx_strand_id
1 'polypeptide(L)'
;MNTHMPHITVSRERVLQTVLQASEAQLEEACGLEAENLFEIASEAFFVRCNPFVPKEVIKQQVMDKLAGLESRCRSQGFQSLKQEMERFWQQEEAYDAFKEEIKSALEQILETGEVMDAPGTLVQFATDATGLHMELPMLAVFPEDTEEVQHIVRIANEMGFYLVPRGGGTGLTGGAIPGLRKSVILSLSRMKTIYAVDTENRLLKTQTGVITLDAIKAAREHDLLFTVDPASKAASSIGGNVAENAGGPFAFEYGTTIDNILSYTMVEPQGELITVVRRNHPRHKIYPEDNVIFDVFDEQGSLKEAIELSGQAIRAPGLGKDVSNKFLGGLPGIQKEGVDGIITEVTFILHPQLRYSQTLCLEFFGSSMHYAAQVIKDLVGLRDTIRARSRSVTMTALEEFGAKYIRAIEYSKKSKLYEGDPISVLLIQLDSNSRQHLEEVLWAIFDIAERYPEVDVLEARDEKEAEAYWEDRHQLSAISRRTSGFKINEDIVIPLDQIPTFSDFLEELNLEYLANGYKRALHEVDQLLSLQGKDEFVTMELQVCRDIEEHRSRGTVMSEQEFGLQIHYFFQDLRSRYPVHDKDLQSLEENLFETRLEIANHMHAGDGNCHVNIPVHATNREMYRQAEEAVGRIFQKVLELGGEVSGEHGIGITKISYLSEQKIEALREYKERVDPNNVINPGKLVQKEVEVAPFSISWDRLTECISSLELPEKSQLVEMLKHVQICTRCGKCKQVCPMYYPQKGYLYHPRNKNITIGSLLAALAYTQEINSSARQELLTQLRELMDFCTACGKCMDVCPVKIDSADVTLSLRSYLEREGISGSPWKSRMLQLWSHDSELLPWAAKAAALGQTIQNTAVRFIPPFWRRRMKNPVFQGPGPKLGMTNISQKMNLTEGNLIIPGDASAKGDFPGVFYFPGCGSGLFYAGIGLAGLFLLLESGYAVLLPEEHKCCGYPLLSEGCMGAYNQNRERNRQFFQGRINLAAEEGVRIKSLLTSCGTCRASFEEHGLEELSPK
;
A
#
# COMPACT_ATOMS: atom_id res chain seq x y z
N MET A 1 7.80 7.53 -31.20
CA MET A 1 7.35 7.25 -29.83
C MET A 1 6.37 6.11 -29.89
N ASN A 2 6.59 5.06 -29.13
CA ASN A 2 5.78 3.85 -29.21
C ASN A 2 4.39 4.11 -28.59
N THR A 3 3.40 4.29 -29.42
CA THR A 3 2.01 4.66 -29.01
C THR A 3 1.28 3.51 -28.32
N HIS A 4 1.76 2.26 -28.44
CA HIS A 4 1.02 1.07 -28.02
C HIS A 4 1.37 0.55 -26.60
N MET A 5 2.55 0.87 -26.05
CA MET A 5 2.95 0.51 -24.69
C MET A 5 3.46 1.72 -23.89
N PRO A 6 2.75 2.83 -23.83
CA PRO A 6 3.27 4.06 -23.23
C PRO A 6 3.39 4.01 -21.70
N HIS A 7 2.79 3.03 -21.06
CA HIS A 7 2.68 2.90 -19.61
C HIS A 7 3.65 1.89 -19.00
N ILE A 8 4.45 1.15 -19.83
CA ILE A 8 5.40 0.13 -19.37
C ILE A 8 6.83 0.60 -19.65
N THR A 9 7.71 0.52 -18.64
CA THR A 9 9.11 0.94 -18.73
C THR A 9 10.05 -0.19 -19.16
N VAL A 10 9.57 -1.17 -19.93
CA VAL A 10 10.40 -2.27 -20.45
C VAL A 10 11.46 -1.74 -21.41
N SER A 11 12.67 -2.24 -21.29
CA SER A 11 13.77 -1.88 -22.21
C SER A 11 13.52 -2.41 -23.63
N ARG A 12 14.02 -1.68 -24.66
CA ARG A 12 13.97 -2.15 -26.06
C ARG A 12 14.66 -3.49 -26.21
N GLU A 13 15.80 -3.64 -25.58
CA GLU A 13 16.59 -4.88 -25.60
C GLU A 13 15.76 -6.07 -25.13
N ARG A 14 15.04 -5.95 -24.00
CA ARG A 14 14.18 -7.03 -23.50
C ARG A 14 13.07 -7.40 -24.49
N VAL A 15 12.42 -6.43 -25.12
CA VAL A 15 11.39 -6.68 -26.13
C VAL A 15 11.98 -7.45 -27.30
N LEU A 16 13.11 -6.98 -27.86
CA LEU A 16 13.79 -7.59 -28.99
C LEU A 16 14.27 -9.01 -28.69
N GLN A 17 14.92 -9.20 -27.54
CA GLN A 17 15.37 -10.53 -27.11
C GLN A 17 14.20 -11.49 -26.88
N THR A 18 13.10 -11.02 -26.28
CA THR A 18 11.95 -11.88 -25.97
C THR A 18 11.17 -12.29 -27.21
N VAL A 19 10.94 -11.37 -28.15
CA VAL A 19 10.02 -11.57 -29.28
C VAL A 19 10.76 -11.97 -30.56
N LEU A 20 11.92 -11.37 -30.82
CA LEU A 20 12.68 -11.55 -32.04
C LEU A 20 14.02 -12.27 -31.86
N GLN A 21 14.41 -12.54 -30.62
CA GLN A 21 15.73 -13.08 -30.25
C GLN A 21 16.90 -12.34 -30.94
N ALA A 22 16.78 -11.01 -31.01
CA ALA A 22 17.69 -10.14 -31.76
C ALA A 22 18.18 -8.97 -30.92
N SER A 23 19.33 -8.42 -31.33
CA SER A 23 19.84 -7.13 -30.85
C SER A 23 19.35 -5.97 -31.72
N GLU A 24 19.49 -4.74 -31.24
CA GLU A 24 19.16 -3.51 -31.97
C GLU A 24 19.96 -3.45 -33.34
N ALA A 25 21.25 -3.77 -33.28
CA ALA A 25 22.10 -3.80 -34.49
C ALA A 25 21.60 -4.81 -35.53
N GLN A 26 21.16 -5.98 -35.13
CA GLN A 26 20.58 -6.98 -36.03
C GLN A 26 19.23 -6.53 -36.59
N LEU A 27 18.43 -5.81 -35.82
CA LEU A 27 17.18 -5.23 -36.31
C LEU A 27 17.42 -4.17 -37.39
N GLU A 28 18.36 -3.24 -37.13
CA GLU A 28 18.75 -2.19 -38.06
C GLU A 28 19.35 -2.77 -39.37
N GLU A 29 20.24 -3.75 -39.24
CA GLU A 29 20.83 -4.45 -40.40
C GLU A 29 19.78 -5.16 -41.27
N ALA A 30 18.82 -5.81 -40.62
CA ALA A 30 17.77 -6.56 -41.32
C ALA A 30 16.72 -5.67 -42.01
N CYS A 31 16.33 -4.54 -41.40
CA CYS A 31 15.17 -3.75 -41.80
C CYS A 31 15.48 -2.30 -42.22
N GLY A 32 16.66 -1.76 -41.86
CA GLY A 32 17.05 -0.39 -42.23
C GLY A 32 16.01 0.64 -41.74
N LEU A 33 15.41 1.41 -42.62
CA LEU A 33 14.41 2.43 -42.32
C LEU A 33 13.10 1.88 -41.68
N GLU A 34 12.84 0.60 -41.85
CA GLU A 34 11.65 -0.07 -41.31
C GLU A 34 11.92 -0.74 -39.93
N ALA A 35 13.11 -0.59 -39.36
CA ALA A 35 13.51 -1.19 -38.11
C ALA A 35 12.57 -0.75 -36.95
N GLU A 36 12.23 0.54 -36.91
CA GLU A 36 11.29 1.07 -35.91
C GLU A 36 9.89 0.47 -36.02
N ASN A 37 9.39 0.30 -37.29
CA ASN A 37 8.08 -0.32 -37.50
C ASN A 37 8.06 -1.78 -37.03
N LEU A 38 9.14 -2.55 -37.23
CA LEU A 38 9.22 -3.92 -36.74
C LEU A 38 9.36 -3.97 -35.23
N PHE A 39 10.09 -3.03 -34.64
CA PHE A 39 10.13 -2.90 -33.16
C PHE A 39 8.75 -2.58 -32.55
N GLU A 40 7.95 -1.71 -33.17
CA GLU A 40 6.58 -1.45 -32.74
C GLU A 40 5.72 -2.71 -32.78
N ILE A 41 5.80 -3.49 -33.85
CA ILE A 41 5.10 -4.77 -33.99
C ILE A 41 5.55 -5.76 -32.89
N ALA A 42 6.86 -5.86 -32.65
CA ALA A 42 7.39 -6.70 -31.58
C ALA A 42 6.92 -6.25 -30.17
N SER A 43 6.81 -4.93 -29.97
CA SER A 43 6.28 -4.36 -28.73
C SER A 43 4.81 -4.72 -28.48
N GLU A 44 3.99 -4.71 -29.54
CA GLU A 44 2.59 -5.16 -29.44
C GLU A 44 2.51 -6.65 -29.10
N ALA A 45 3.34 -7.50 -29.71
CA ALA A 45 3.42 -8.91 -29.35
C ALA A 45 3.86 -9.09 -27.88
N PHE A 46 4.85 -8.34 -27.43
CA PHE A 46 5.32 -8.37 -26.05
C PHE A 46 4.25 -7.94 -25.03
N PHE A 47 3.35 -7.03 -25.39
CA PHE A 47 2.31 -6.53 -24.51
C PHE A 47 1.40 -7.65 -23.96
N VAL A 48 1.15 -8.70 -24.73
CA VAL A 48 0.42 -9.90 -24.32
C VAL A 48 1.06 -10.57 -23.09
N ARG A 49 2.37 -10.48 -22.92
CA ARG A 49 3.09 -11.00 -21.74
C ARG A 49 2.94 -10.15 -20.50
N CYS A 50 2.67 -8.86 -20.65
CA CYS A 50 2.62 -7.92 -19.54
C CYS A 50 1.20 -7.65 -19.04
N ASN A 51 0.18 -7.85 -19.90
CA ASN A 51 -1.20 -7.54 -19.60
C ASN A 51 -2.13 -8.69 -19.98
N PRO A 52 -2.63 -9.46 -19.00
CA PRO A 52 -3.47 -10.63 -19.24
C PRO A 52 -4.91 -10.29 -19.64
N PHE A 53 -5.30 -9.02 -19.64
CA PHE A 53 -6.62 -8.56 -20.13
C PHE A 53 -6.64 -8.35 -21.64
N VAL A 54 -5.47 -8.28 -22.29
CA VAL A 54 -5.38 -8.10 -23.73
C VAL A 54 -5.82 -9.37 -24.46
N PRO A 55 -6.74 -9.30 -25.43
CA PRO A 55 -7.23 -10.47 -26.16
C PRO A 55 -6.16 -11.03 -27.10
N LYS A 56 -5.47 -12.08 -26.65
CA LYS A 56 -4.27 -12.65 -27.27
C LYS A 56 -4.45 -12.99 -28.76
N GLU A 57 -5.55 -13.63 -29.11
CA GLU A 57 -5.80 -14.04 -30.50
C GLU A 57 -5.98 -12.84 -31.45
N VAL A 58 -6.63 -11.77 -30.95
CA VAL A 58 -6.82 -10.52 -31.72
C VAL A 58 -5.49 -9.86 -31.99
N ILE A 59 -4.65 -9.76 -30.96
CA ILE A 59 -3.30 -9.16 -31.08
C ILE A 59 -2.42 -9.98 -32.02
N LYS A 60 -2.42 -11.31 -31.87
CA LYS A 60 -1.69 -12.22 -32.75
C LYS A 60 -2.05 -11.98 -34.22
N GLN A 61 -3.34 -11.94 -34.55
CA GLN A 61 -3.79 -11.69 -35.90
C GLN A 61 -3.30 -10.35 -36.43
N GLN A 62 -3.40 -9.27 -35.66
CA GLN A 62 -2.96 -7.94 -36.07
C GLN A 62 -1.45 -7.84 -36.26
N VAL A 63 -0.68 -8.40 -35.32
CA VAL A 63 0.78 -8.47 -35.41
C VAL A 63 1.19 -9.20 -36.67
N MET A 64 0.55 -10.32 -37.01
CA MET A 64 0.84 -11.10 -38.22
C MET A 64 0.44 -10.37 -39.50
N ASP A 65 -0.69 -9.65 -39.49
CA ASP A 65 -1.11 -8.83 -40.65
C ASP A 65 -0.18 -7.64 -40.89
N LYS A 66 0.25 -6.94 -39.80
CA LYS A 66 1.25 -5.85 -39.90
C LYS A 66 2.61 -6.38 -40.40
N LEU A 67 3.02 -7.53 -39.91
CA LEU A 67 4.27 -8.19 -40.33
C LEU A 67 4.24 -8.59 -41.80
N ALA A 68 3.11 -9.12 -42.28
CA ALA A 68 2.91 -9.41 -43.72
C ALA A 68 2.94 -8.13 -44.58
N GLY A 69 2.40 -7.02 -44.05
CA GLY A 69 2.51 -5.70 -44.72
C GLY A 69 3.94 -5.19 -44.84
N LEU A 70 4.78 -5.44 -43.83
CA LEU A 70 6.21 -5.11 -43.83
C LEU A 70 7.02 -5.96 -44.80
N GLU A 71 6.67 -7.20 -45.03
CA GLU A 71 7.36 -8.13 -45.92
C GLU A 71 7.47 -7.60 -47.38
N SER A 72 6.49 -6.78 -47.79
CA SER A 72 6.53 -6.13 -49.10
C SER A 72 7.66 -5.08 -49.23
N ARG A 73 8.07 -4.49 -48.09
CA ARG A 73 9.06 -3.42 -47.96
C ARG A 73 10.45 -3.92 -47.53
N CYS A 74 10.48 -5.01 -46.73
CA CYS A 74 11.69 -5.64 -46.24
C CYS A 74 11.87 -7.04 -46.84
N ARG A 75 12.74 -7.17 -47.81
CA ARG A 75 12.99 -8.45 -48.52
C ARG A 75 14.34 -9.08 -48.14
N SER A 76 15.00 -8.61 -47.12
CA SER A 76 16.30 -9.14 -46.69
C SER A 76 16.17 -10.55 -46.10
N GLN A 77 17.24 -11.33 -46.16
CA GLN A 77 17.31 -12.62 -45.50
C GLN A 77 17.23 -12.44 -43.95
N GLY A 78 17.80 -11.34 -43.45
CA GLY A 78 17.67 -10.96 -42.03
C GLY A 78 16.25 -10.75 -41.58
N PHE A 79 15.42 -10.06 -42.38
CA PHE A 79 13.98 -9.88 -42.03
C PHE A 79 13.23 -11.22 -42.00
N GLN A 80 13.53 -12.14 -42.95
CA GLN A 80 12.88 -13.47 -42.93
C GLN A 80 13.24 -14.25 -41.66
N SER A 81 14.48 -14.12 -41.15
CA SER A 81 14.88 -14.72 -39.89
C SER A 81 14.11 -14.13 -38.70
N LEU A 82 13.98 -12.80 -38.64
CA LEU A 82 13.22 -12.11 -37.57
C LEU A 82 11.72 -12.46 -37.60
N LYS A 83 11.17 -12.62 -38.81
CA LYS A 83 9.77 -13.10 -38.98
C LYS A 83 9.57 -14.50 -38.41
N GLN A 84 10.52 -15.41 -38.66
CA GLN A 84 10.48 -16.78 -38.10
C GLN A 84 10.58 -16.77 -36.59
N GLU A 85 11.37 -15.86 -35.99
CA GLU A 85 11.42 -15.73 -34.53
C GLU A 85 10.08 -15.19 -33.97
N MET A 86 9.42 -14.26 -34.65
CA MET A 86 8.06 -13.82 -34.26
C MET A 86 7.04 -14.97 -34.32
N GLU A 87 7.09 -15.80 -35.35
CA GLU A 87 6.23 -16.99 -35.48
C GLU A 87 6.53 -17.99 -34.35
N ARG A 88 7.83 -18.18 -34.02
CA ARG A 88 8.27 -19.04 -32.90
C ARG A 88 7.76 -18.48 -31.56
N PHE A 89 7.81 -17.17 -31.34
CA PHE A 89 7.26 -16.53 -30.15
C PHE A 89 5.79 -16.91 -29.94
N TRP A 90 4.95 -16.84 -30.98
CA TRP A 90 3.55 -17.22 -30.88
C TRP A 90 3.34 -18.72 -30.60
N GLN A 91 4.15 -19.58 -31.22
CA GLN A 91 4.11 -21.01 -30.91
C GLN A 91 4.49 -21.30 -29.46
N GLN A 92 5.47 -20.58 -28.92
CA GLN A 92 5.83 -20.68 -27.50
C GLN A 92 4.72 -20.19 -26.57
N GLU A 93 4.01 -19.13 -26.96
CA GLU A 93 2.87 -18.63 -26.20
C GLU A 93 1.69 -19.62 -26.16
N GLU A 94 1.43 -20.31 -27.30
CA GLU A 94 0.42 -21.39 -27.35
C GLU A 94 0.83 -22.60 -26.52
N ALA A 95 2.08 -23.02 -26.60
CA ALA A 95 2.61 -24.12 -25.77
C ALA A 95 2.57 -23.77 -24.27
N TYR A 96 2.81 -22.50 -23.93
CA TYR A 96 2.69 -22.01 -22.55
C TYR A 96 1.25 -22.09 -22.03
N ASP A 97 0.26 -21.72 -22.84
CA ASP A 97 -1.14 -21.80 -22.45
C ASP A 97 -1.58 -23.27 -22.25
N ALA A 98 -1.14 -24.17 -23.14
CA ALA A 98 -1.42 -25.60 -22.98
C ALA A 98 -0.79 -26.17 -21.69
N PHE A 99 0.45 -25.80 -21.40
CA PHE A 99 1.14 -26.21 -20.17
C PHE A 99 0.47 -25.62 -18.91
N LYS A 100 -0.01 -24.38 -18.98
CA LYS A 100 -0.77 -23.76 -17.90
C LYS A 100 -2.04 -24.57 -17.55
N GLU A 101 -2.82 -25.01 -18.55
CA GLU A 101 -4.02 -25.79 -18.31
C GLU A 101 -3.70 -27.20 -17.74
N GLU A 102 -2.58 -27.80 -18.16
CA GLU A 102 -2.11 -29.06 -17.61
C GLU A 102 -1.76 -28.93 -16.11
N ILE A 103 -0.98 -27.90 -15.75
CA ILE A 103 -0.63 -27.62 -14.35
C ILE A 103 -1.88 -27.29 -13.53
N LYS A 104 -2.78 -26.46 -14.06
CA LYS A 104 -4.02 -26.11 -13.38
C LYS A 104 -4.82 -27.36 -13.03
N SER A 105 -5.01 -28.25 -14.00
CA SER A 105 -5.73 -29.50 -13.81
C SER A 105 -5.06 -30.40 -12.77
N ALA A 106 -3.74 -30.50 -12.77
CA ALA A 106 -2.98 -31.28 -11.79
C ALA A 106 -3.14 -30.71 -10.37
N LEU A 107 -3.02 -29.38 -10.22
CA LEU A 107 -3.17 -28.70 -8.93
C LEU A 107 -4.61 -28.81 -8.38
N GLU A 108 -5.63 -28.68 -9.22
CA GLU A 108 -7.03 -28.82 -8.83
C GLU A 108 -7.37 -30.24 -8.35
N GLN A 109 -6.64 -31.27 -8.80
CA GLN A 109 -6.82 -32.65 -8.37
C GLN A 109 -6.27 -32.97 -6.97
N ILE A 110 -5.22 -32.26 -6.56
CA ILE A 110 -4.57 -32.51 -5.27
C ILE A 110 -5.09 -31.63 -4.13
N LEU A 111 -5.73 -30.50 -4.46
CA LEU A 111 -6.26 -29.60 -3.46
C LEU A 111 -7.63 -30.08 -3.00
N GLU A 112 -7.77 -30.39 -1.71
CA GLU A 112 -9.06 -30.76 -1.13
C GLU A 112 -9.91 -29.54 -0.76
N THR A 113 -9.27 -28.53 -0.17
CA THR A 113 -9.92 -27.34 0.35
C THR A 113 -9.35 -26.04 -0.22
N GLY A 114 -8.12 -26.08 -0.78
CA GLY A 114 -7.46 -25.00 -1.46
C GLY A 114 -8.11 -24.59 -2.79
N GLU A 115 -7.56 -23.58 -3.43
CA GLU A 115 -8.10 -23.04 -4.69
C GLU A 115 -6.96 -22.69 -5.65
N VAL A 116 -7.20 -22.93 -6.96
CA VAL A 116 -6.35 -22.47 -8.05
C VAL A 116 -7.05 -21.34 -8.78
N MET A 117 -6.36 -20.23 -9.00
CA MET A 117 -6.88 -19.04 -9.68
C MET A 117 -6.00 -18.64 -10.86
N ASP A 118 -6.64 -18.35 -12.00
CA ASP A 118 -6.00 -17.90 -13.23
C ASP A 118 -6.65 -16.67 -13.85
N ALA A 119 -7.61 -16.07 -13.16
CA ALA A 119 -8.29 -14.87 -13.62
C ALA A 119 -7.30 -13.72 -13.83
N PRO A 120 -7.39 -12.96 -14.94
CA PRO A 120 -6.47 -11.86 -15.24
C PRO A 120 -6.24 -10.88 -14.08
N GLY A 121 -7.32 -10.47 -13.39
CA GLY A 121 -7.23 -9.60 -12.23
C GLY A 121 -6.42 -10.20 -11.07
N THR A 122 -6.45 -11.51 -10.87
CA THR A 122 -5.63 -12.20 -9.87
C THR A 122 -4.15 -12.19 -10.29
N LEU A 123 -3.85 -12.55 -11.53
CA LEU A 123 -2.48 -12.63 -12.02
C LEU A 123 -1.76 -11.29 -11.93
N VAL A 124 -2.42 -10.20 -12.31
CA VAL A 124 -1.86 -8.84 -12.22
C VAL A 124 -1.56 -8.44 -10.78
N GLN A 125 -2.42 -8.77 -9.83
CA GLN A 125 -2.21 -8.45 -8.42
C GLN A 125 -1.02 -9.18 -7.81
N PHE A 126 -0.75 -10.39 -8.29
CA PHE A 126 0.38 -11.21 -7.84
C PHE A 126 1.68 -10.98 -8.62
N ALA A 127 1.63 -10.24 -9.73
CA ALA A 127 2.80 -9.86 -10.51
C ALA A 127 3.66 -8.76 -9.86
N THR A 128 3.17 -8.13 -8.78
CA THR A 128 3.84 -7.00 -8.11
C THR A 128 3.68 -7.09 -6.59
N ASP A 129 4.51 -6.37 -5.85
CA ASP A 129 4.42 -6.18 -4.40
C ASP A 129 4.41 -4.68 -4.03
N ALA A 130 4.91 -4.31 -2.84
CA ALA A 130 4.95 -2.91 -2.43
C ALA A 130 6.06 -2.09 -3.11
N THR A 131 7.02 -2.71 -3.82
CA THR A 131 8.00 -2.00 -4.67
C THR A 131 7.35 -1.32 -5.86
N GLY A 132 6.26 -1.87 -6.37
CA GLY A 132 5.68 -1.47 -7.64
C GLY A 132 6.39 -2.03 -8.87
N LEU A 133 7.39 -2.87 -8.68
CA LEU A 133 8.13 -3.53 -9.75
C LEU A 133 7.37 -4.76 -10.27
N HIS A 134 7.61 -5.08 -11.53
CA HIS A 134 7.15 -6.25 -12.24
C HIS A 134 8.33 -6.90 -12.96
N MET A 135 8.31 -8.22 -13.09
CA MET A 135 9.28 -8.96 -13.93
C MET A 135 8.54 -9.83 -14.94
N GLU A 136 7.78 -10.82 -14.48
CA GLU A 136 6.93 -11.69 -15.29
C GLU A 136 5.53 -11.78 -14.68
N LEU A 137 4.52 -12.09 -15.50
CA LEU A 137 3.20 -12.48 -14.99
C LEU A 137 3.28 -13.91 -14.45
N PRO A 138 2.67 -14.17 -13.29
CA PRO A 138 2.54 -15.55 -12.83
C PRO A 138 1.62 -16.34 -13.76
N MET A 139 1.90 -17.63 -13.89
CA MET A 139 1.06 -18.56 -14.66
C MET A 139 -0.28 -18.79 -13.97
N LEU A 140 -0.23 -19.05 -12.69
CA LEU A 140 -1.35 -19.33 -11.79
C LEU A 140 -1.09 -18.76 -10.40
N ALA A 141 -2.14 -18.65 -9.59
CA ALA A 141 -2.03 -18.45 -8.15
C ALA A 141 -2.76 -19.60 -7.44
N VAL A 142 -2.08 -20.28 -6.51
CA VAL A 142 -2.59 -21.38 -5.73
C VAL A 142 -2.67 -21.00 -4.26
N PHE A 143 -3.75 -21.42 -3.58
CA PHE A 143 -4.09 -21.03 -2.22
C PHE A 143 -4.34 -22.27 -1.36
N PRO A 144 -3.30 -22.93 -0.82
CA PRO A 144 -3.47 -24.02 0.12
C PRO A 144 -4.06 -23.55 1.45
N GLU A 145 -4.72 -24.47 2.16
CA GLU A 145 -5.28 -24.24 3.50
C GLU A 145 -4.49 -24.92 4.63
N ASP A 146 -3.63 -25.88 4.28
CA ASP A 146 -2.80 -26.62 5.25
C ASP A 146 -1.42 -27.00 4.70
N THR A 147 -0.61 -27.62 5.56
CA THR A 147 0.78 -28.03 5.26
C THR A 147 0.84 -29.19 4.27
N GLU A 148 -0.12 -30.11 4.28
CA GLU A 148 -0.16 -31.28 3.40
C GLU A 148 -0.41 -30.86 1.95
N GLU A 149 -1.34 -29.94 1.73
CA GLU A 149 -1.55 -29.34 0.41
C GLU A 149 -0.28 -28.65 -0.11
N VAL A 150 0.46 -27.92 0.76
CA VAL A 150 1.75 -27.31 0.39
C VAL A 150 2.79 -28.37 -0.03
N GLN A 151 2.91 -29.50 0.71
CA GLN A 151 3.81 -30.59 0.34
C GLN A 151 3.46 -31.17 -1.03
N HIS A 152 2.17 -31.41 -1.30
CA HIS A 152 1.71 -31.92 -2.59
C HIS A 152 2.00 -30.95 -3.73
N ILE A 153 1.76 -29.64 -3.55
CA ILE A 153 2.08 -28.62 -4.55
C ILE A 153 3.57 -28.61 -4.88
N VAL A 154 4.44 -28.68 -3.87
CA VAL A 154 5.90 -28.67 -4.06
C VAL A 154 6.36 -29.92 -4.83
N ARG A 155 5.81 -31.10 -4.53
CA ARG A 155 6.13 -32.34 -5.26
C ARG A 155 5.70 -32.27 -6.72
N ILE A 156 4.49 -31.80 -7.02
CA ILE A 156 4.01 -31.59 -8.40
C ILE A 156 4.85 -30.55 -9.13
N ALA A 157 5.30 -29.48 -8.47
CA ALA A 157 6.18 -28.50 -9.08
C ALA A 157 7.51 -29.12 -9.56
N ASN A 158 8.09 -30.02 -8.74
CA ASN A 158 9.28 -30.78 -9.13
C ASN A 158 9.00 -31.75 -10.29
N GLU A 159 7.88 -32.46 -10.27
CA GLU A 159 7.51 -33.46 -11.28
C GLU A 159 7.22 -32.82 -12.63
N MET A 160 6.49 -31.70 -12.66
CA MET A 160 6.07 -31.05 -13.89
C MET A 160 7.03 -29.95 -14.37
N GLY A 161 7.97 -29.50 -13.57
CA GLY A 161 9.00 -28.50 -13.95
C GLY A 161 8.46 -27.08 -14.06
N PHE A 162 7.68 -26.64 -13.07
CA PHE A 162 7.30 -25.23 -12.89
C PHE A 162 7.85 -24.68 -11.58
N TYR A 163 7.88 -23.35 -11.46
CA TYR A 163 8.49 -22.68 -10.33
C TYR A 163 7.43 -22.19 -9.34
N LEU A 164 7.77 -22.18 -8.04
CA LEU A 164 6.92 -21.70 -6.97
C LEU A 164 7.50 -20.39 -6.39
N VAL A 165 6.65 -19.38 -6.27
CA VAL A 165 6.97 -18.13 -5.59
C VAL A 165 6.10 -18.05 -4.33
N PRO A 166 6.65 -18.32 -3.14
CA PRO A 166 5.90 -18.20 -1.89
C PRO A 166 5.49 -16.76 -1.64
N ARG A 167 4.23 -16.57 -1.20
CA ARG A 167 3.71 -15.21 -0.99
C ARG A 167 2.80 -15.12 0.22
N GLY A 168 3.12 -14.18 1.10
CA GLY A 168 2.27 -13.74 2.21
C GLY A 168 1.41 -12.52 1.83
N GLY A 169 1.57 -11.40 2.54
CA GLY A 169 0.81 -10.17 2.32
C GLY A 169 1.19 -9.35 1.07
N GLY A 170 2.34 -9.65 0.44
CA GLY A 170 2.88 -8.86 -0.66
C GLY A 170 3.23 -7.42 -0.26
N THR A 171 3.75 -7.25 0.94
CA THR A 171 4.15 -5.98 1.55
C THR A 171 5.67 -5.75 1.51
N GLY A 172 6.44 -6.69 0.95
CA GLY A 172 7.89 -6.59 0.79
C GLY A 172 8.28 -5.39 -0.09
N LEU A 173 9.44 -4.82 0.19
CA LEU A 173 9.98 -3.60 -0.44
C LEU A 173 11.24 -3.89 -1.26
N THR A 174 11.55 -5.17 -1.50
CA THR A 174 12.75 -5.61 -2.22
C THR A 174 12.46 -6.54 -3.41
N GLY A 175 11.17 -6.86 -3.65
CA GLY A 175 10.77 -7.71 -4.77
C GLY A 175 10.95 -9.21 -4.53
N GLY A 176 11.12 -9.65 -3.29
CA GLY A 176 11.24 -11.08 -2.92
C GLY A 176 10.04 -11.93 -3.33
N ALA A 177 8.83 -11.35 -3.32
CA ALA A 177 7.57 -12.05 -3.56
C ALA A 177 6.98 -11.88 -4.98
N ILE A 178 7.73 -11.31 -5.95
CA ILE A 178 7.27 -11.17 -7.35
C ILE A 178 7.83 -12.32 -8.23
N PRO A 179 7.09 -12.81 -9.24
CA PRO A 179 7.60 -13.85 -10.13
C PRO A 179 8.74 -13.32 -11.00
N GLY A 180 9.91 -13.97 -10.94
CA GLY A 180 11.10 -13.59 -11.70
C GLY A 180 11.20 -14.27 -13.06
N LEU A 181 10.67 -15.48 -13.20
CA LEU A 181 10.77 -16.29 -14.40
C LEU A 181 9.40 -16.67 -14.95
N ARG A 182 9.35 -16.92 -16.25
CA ARG A 182 8.18 -17.53 -16.91
C ARG A 182 7.89 -18.89 -16.25
N LYS A 183 6.73 -19.42 -16.28
CA LYS A 183 6.28 -20.64 -15.59
C LYS A 183 6.28 -20.56 -14.04
N SER A 184 6.32 -19.37 -13.46
CA SER A 184 6.14 -19.20 -12.02
C SER A 184 4.67 -19.30 -11.63
N VAL A 185 4.40 -20.08 -10.60
CA VAL A 185 3.11 -20.18 -9.91
C VAL A 185 3.25 -19.50 -8.56
N ILE A 186 2.36 -18.58 -8.24
CA ILE A 186 2.31 -17.97 -6.91
C ILE A 186 1.70 -18.96 -5.92
N LEU A 187 2.44 -19.30 -4.87
CA LEU A 187 1.93 -20.04 -3.72
C LEU A 187 1.52 -19.06 -2.63
N SER A 188 0.24 -18.71 -2.57
CA SER A 188 -0.28 -17.74 -1.61
C SER A 188 -0.74 -18.45 -0.32
N LEU A 189 -0.04 -18.17 0.78
CA LEU A 189 -0.37 -18.75 2.09
C LEU A 189 -1.52 -18.02 2.81
N SER A 190 -2.20 -17.09 2.15
CA SER A 190 -3.22 -16.22 2.74
C SER A 190 -4.45 -16.93 3.30
N ARG A 191 -4.67 -18.20 2.97
CA ARG A 191 -5.74 -19.04 3.52
C ARG A 191 -5.30 -19.83 4.76
N MET A 192 -4.00 -20.00 4.98
CA MET A 192 -3.41 -20.64 6.15
C MET A 192 -3.38 -19.66 7.34
N LYS A 193 -4.53 -19.37 7.95
CA LYS A 193 -4.73 -18.28 8.92
C LYS A 193 -5.26 -18.71 10.27
N THR A 194 -5.08 -19.95 10.64
CA THR A 194 -5.46 -20.45 11.94
C THR A 194 -4.50 -19.94 13.02
N ILE A 195 -5.07 -19.30 14.06
CA ILE A 195 -4.41 -19.08 15.32
C ILE A 195 -4.82 -20.27 16.21
N TYR A 196 -3.87 -21.13 16.56
CA TYR A 196 -4.19 -22.37 17.28
C TYR A 196 -4.53 -22.11 18.75
N ALA A 197 -3.62 -21.46 19.48
CA ALA A 197 -3.82 -21.11 20.86
C ALA A 197 -2.79 -20.05 21.31
N VAL A 198 -3.14 -19.30 22.36
CA VAL A 198 -2.21 -18.51 23.17
C VAL A 198 -1.97 -19.29 24.45
N ASP A 199 -0.75 -19.78 24.64
CA ASP A 199 -0.31 -20.40 25.89
C ASP A 199 0.17 -19.29 26.84
N THR A 200 -0.69 -18.90 27.76
CA THR A 200 -0.42 -17.82 28.70
C THR A 200 0.61 -18.21 29.77
N GLU A 201 0.72 -19.48 30.12
CA GLU A 201 1.69 -20.00 31.09
C GLU A 201 3.11 -19.92 30.55
N ASN A 202 3.30 -20.46 29.32
CA ASN A 202 4.59 -20.44 28.65
C ASN A 202 4.81 -19.18 27.82
N ARG A 203 3.81 -18.31 27.68
CA ARG A 203 3.83 -17.09 26.84
C ARG A 203 4.21 -17.38 25.41
N LEU A 204 3.43 -18.24 24.76
CA LEU A 204 3.64 -18.68 23.40
C LEU A 204 2.39 -18.43 22.56
N LEU A 205 2.60 -18.12 21.29
CA LEU A 205 1.56 -18.01 20.27
C LEU A 205 1.91 -18.91 19.10
N LYS A 206 1.11 -19.96 18.87
CA LYS A 206 1.25 -20.82 17.68
C LYS A 206 0.22 -20.46 16.63
N THR A 207 0.68 -20.23 15.38
CA THR A 207 -0.17 -19.85 14.25
C THR A 207 0.26 -20.53 12.96
N GLN A 208 -0.66 -20.61 11.99
CA GLN A 208 -0.32 -20.77 10.59
C GLN A 208 0.27 -19.47 10.02
N THR A 209 1.01 -19.55 8.93
CA THR A 209 1.83 -18.47 8.39
C THR A 209 1.08 -17.41 7.59
N GLY A 210 -0.15 -17.69 7.15
CA GLY A 210 -1.04 -16.72 6.49
C GLY A 210 -1.78 -15.76 7.45
N VAL A 211 -1.65 -15.97 8.77
CA VAL A 211 -2.20 -15.06 9.80
C VAL A 211 -1.62 -13.67 9.60
N ILE A 212 -2.48 -12.65 9.58
CA ILE A 212 -2.05 -11.24 9.51
C ILE A 212 -1.39 -10.84 10.82
N THR A 213 -0.27 -10.14 10.74
CA THR A 213 0.53 -9.74 11.91
C THR A 213 -0.32 -9.01 12.96
N LEU A 214 -1.19 -8.08 12.53
CA LEU A 214 -2.08 -7.36 13.46
C LEU A 214 -3.08 -8.28 14.18
N ASP A 215 -3.51 -9.39 13.58
CA ASP A 215 -4.41 -10.34 14.21
C ASP A 215 -3.67 -11.16 15.28
N ALA A 216 -2.39 -11.49 15.04
CA ALA A 216 -1.52 -12.08 16.06
C ALA A 216 -1.28 -11.13 17.25
N ILE A 217 -1.04 -9.83 16.97
CA ILE A 217 -0.92 -8.78 18.00
C ILE A 217 -2.19 -8.68 18.85
N LYS A 218 -3.37 -8.69 18.21
CA LYS A 218 -4.66 -8.65 18.93
C LYS A 218 -4.87 -9.88 19.78
N ALA A 219 -4.60 -11.08 19.25
CA ALA A 219 -4.74 -12.33 19.98
C ALA A 219 -3.83 -12.37 21.23
N ALA A 220 -2.60 -11.87 21.13
CA ALA A 220 -1.72 -11.76 22.29
C ALA A 220 -2.25 -10.76 23.33
N ARG A 221 -2.75 -9.59 22.88
CA ARG A 221 -3.27 -8.51 23.74
C ARG A 221 -4.51 -8.93 24.52
N GLU A 222 -5.37 -9.78 23.97
CA GLU A 222 -6.54 -10.34 24.67
C GLU A 222 -6.16 -11.16 25.92
N HIS A 223 -4.88 -11.50 26.07
CA HIS A 223 -4.31 -12.26 27.19
C HIS A 223 -3.29 -11.45 28.00
N ASP A 224 -3.28 -10.12 27.92
CA ASP A 224 -2.32 -9.22 28.56
C ASP A 224 -0.85 -9.55 28.18
N LEU A 225 -0.64 -10.00 26.92
CA LEU A 225 0.66 -10.31 26.36
C LEU A 225 0.97 -9.43 25.15
N LEU A 226 2.24 -9.18 24.93
CA LEU A 226 2.79 -8.37 23.84
C LEU A 226 3.41 -9.26 22.78
N PHE A 227 2.94 -9.13 21.55
CA PHE A 227 3.61 -9.64 20.35
C PHE A 227 4.48 -8.52 19.79
N THR A 228 5.79 -8.73 19.70
CA THR A 228 6.78 -7.66 19.53
C THR A 228 7.25 -7.44 18.09
N VAL A 229 6.88 -8.30 17.14
CA VAL A 229 7.17 -8.12 15.72
C VAL A 229 6.06 -7.25 15.12
N ASP A 230 6.33 -5.95 14.95
CA ASP A 230 5.31 -4.96 14.61
C ASP A 230 5.69 -4.05 13.43
N PRO A 231 6.02 -4.61 12.24
CA PRO A 231 6.39 -3.80 11.08
C PRO A 231 5.29 -2.78 10.74
N ALA A 232 5.66 -1.68 10.10
CA ALA A 232 4.70 -0.65 9.64
C ALA A 232 3.57 -1.23 8.75
N SER A 233 3.83 -2.38 8.12
CA SER A 233 2.89 -3.15 7.30
C SER A 233 2.03 -4.15 8.09
N LYS A 234 2.07 -4.17 9.43
CA LYS A 234 1.38 -5.16 10.31
C LYS A 234 -0.08 -5.41 9.97
N ALA A 235 -0.77 -4.41 9.43
CA ALA A 235 -2.16 -4.52 8.98
C ALA A 235 -2.34 -5.38 7.70
N ALA A 236 -1.28 -5.71 6.99
CA ALA A 236 -1.33 -6.43 5.72
C ALA A 236 -0.26 -7.53 5.60
N SER A 237 0.85 -7.43 6.34
CA SER A 237 1.89 -8.47 6.39
C SER A 237 1.38 -9.74 7.07
N SER A 238 1.95 -10.87 6.71
CA SER A 238 1.64 -12.17 7.29
C SER A 238 2.78 -12.68 8.17
N ILE A 239 2.46 -13.55 9.10
CA ILE A 239 3.43 -14.19 10.00
C ILE A 239 4.56 -14.89 9.22
N GLY A 240 4.23 -15.65 8.17
CA GLY A 240 5.26 -16.30 7.33
C GLY A 240 6.14 -15.31 6.58
N GLY A 241 5.58 -14.19 6.14
CA GLY A 241 6.35 -13.11 5.55
C GLY A 241 7.31 -12.47 6.55
N ASN A 242 6.87 -12.25 7.79
CA ASN A 242 7.75 -11.73 8.85
C ASN A 242 8.94 -12.67 9.11
N VAL A 243 8.73 -13.99 9.08
CA VAL A 243 9.82 -14.96 9.26
C VAL A 243 10.77 -14.96 8.07
N ALA A 244 10.22 -15.02 6.84
CA ALA A 244 11.02 -15.09 5.62
C ALA A 244 11.90 -13.84 5.43
N GLU A 245 11.43 -12.65 5.85
CA GLU A 245 12.18 -11.38 5.80
C GLU A 245 13.01 -11.13 7.06
N ASN A 246 12.73 -11.81 8.17
CA ASN A 246 13.20 -11.46 9.52
C ASN A 246 12.75 -10.05 9.93
N ALA A 247 11.47 -9.76 9.72
CA ALA A 247 10.90 -8.43 9.92
C ALA A 247 11.10 -7.92 11.35
N GLY A 248 11.28 -6.61 11.47
CA GLY A 248 11.38 -5.86 12.72
C GLY A 248 10.18 -4.92 12.94
N GLY A 249 10.47 -3.70 13.33
CA GLY A 249 9.55 -2.61 13.65
C GLY A 249 10.11 -1.80 14.84
N PRO A 250 9.37 -0.83 15.37
CA PRO A 250 9.79 -0.01 16.50
C PRO A 250 10.22 -0.81 17.73
N PHE A 251 9.51 -1.88 18.06
CA PHE A 251 9.80 -2.72 19.24
C PHE A 251 11.07 -3.58 19.07
N ALA A 252 11.60 -3.70 17.86
CA ALA A 252 12.87 -4.41 17.63
C ALA A 252 14.04 -3.77 18.39
N PHE A 253 13.94 -2.50 18.75
CA PHE A 253 14.91 -1.81 19.58
C PHE A 253 15.16 -2.54 20.90
N GLU A 254 14.10 -2.98 21.58
CA GLU A 254 14.21 -3.73 22.85
C GLU A 254 14.16 -5.24 22.65
N TYR A 255 13.22 -5.72 21.82
CA TYR A 255 12.89 -7.14 21.73
C TYR A 255 13.54 -7.86 20.56
N GLY A 256 14.23 -7.13 19.67
CA GLY A 256 14.83 -7.69 18.46
C GLY A 256 13.83 -7.92 17.33
N THR A 257 14.34 -8.51 16.25
CA THR A 257 13.57 -8.86 15.04
C THR A 257 12.85 -10.21 15.21
N THR A 258 12.32 -10.74 14.15
CA THR A 258 11.56 -12.01 14.18
C THR A 258 12.40 -13.17 14.70
N ILE A 259 13.68 -13.31 14.31
CA ILE A 259 14.57 -14.40 14.76
C ILE A 259 14.76 -14.41 16.29
N ASP A 260 14.71 -13.24 16.92
CA ASP A 260 14.82 -13.11 18.37
C ASP A 260 13.61 -13.66 19.12
N ASN A 261 12.44 -13.67 18.48
CA ASN A 261 11.14 -13.94 19.08
C ASN A 261 10.52 -15.28 18.62
N ILE A 262 11.21 -16.06 17.78
CA ILE A 262 10.75 -17.37 17.35
C ILE A 262 11.26 -18.47 18.30
N LEU A 263 10.34 -19.33 18.75
CA LEU A 263 10.68 -20.59 19.41
C LEU A 263 10.83 -21.74 18.44
N SER A 264 9.88 -21.90 17.50
CA SER A 264 9.91 -22.96 16.50
C SER A 264 9.08 -22.60 15.28
N TYR A 265 9.37 -23.27 14.18
CA TYR A 265 8.55 -23.21 12.97
C TYR A 265 8.63 -24.50 12.17
N THR A 266 7.61 -24.77 11.36
CA THR A 266 7.53 -25.89 10.45
C THR A 266 7.63 -25.39 9.01
N MET A 267 8.40 -26.09 8.19
CA MET A 267 8.70 -25.69 6.82
C MET A 267 8.67 -26.91 5.89
N VAL A 268 8.16 -26.71 4.69
CA VAL A 268 8.26 -27.68 3.58
C VAL A 268 9.52 -27.35 2.78
N GLU A 269 10.44 -28.30 2.71
CA GLU A 269 11.67 -28.23 1.94
C GLU A 269 11.39 -28.30 0.42
N PRO A 270 12.33 -27.87 -0.46
CA PRO A 270 12.13 -27.85 -1.91
C PRO A 270 11.77 -29.19 -2.56
N GLN A 271 12.03 -30.32 -1.91
CA GLN A 271 11.64 -31.67 -2.35
C GLN A 271 10.26 -32.12 -1.85
N GLY A 272 9.60 -31.28 -1.03
CA GLY A 272 8.30 -31.60 -0.45
C GLY A 272 8.38 -32.40 0.85
N GLU A 273 9.56 -32.48 1.48
CA GLU A 273 9.74 -33.02 2.81
C GLU A 273 9.41 -31.98 3.88
N LEU A 274 9.00 -32.46 5.07
CA LEU A 274 8.67 -31.58 6.18
C LEU A 274 9.79 -31.55 7.20
N ILE A 275 10.18 -30.34 7.62
CA ILE A 275 11.10 -30.14 8.74
C ILE A 275 10.48 -29.24 9.80
N THR A 276 10.92 -29.46 11.04
CA THR A 276 10.61 -28.58 12.18
C THR A 276 11.91 -28.04 12.75
N VAL A 277 12.02 -26.71 12.84
CA VAL A 277 13.17 -26.03 13.41
C VAL A 277 12.80 -25.51 14.79
N VAL A 278 13.61 -25.81 15.80
CA VAL A 278 13.35 -25.46 17.20
C VAL A 278 14.56 -24.75 17.79
N ARG A 279 14.37 -23.56 18.37
CA ARG A 279 15.44 -22.84 19.07
C ARG A 279 15.64 -23.45 20.47
N ARG A 280 16.81 -24.04 20.68
CA ARG A 280 17.19 -24.65 21.95
C ARG A 280 17.38 -23.57 23.03
N ASN A 281 16.84 -23.81 24.23
CA ASN A 281 17.07 -22.98 25.41
C ASN A 281 16.86 -21.45 25.17
N HIS A 282 15.73 -21.09 24.57
CA HIS A 282 15.42 -19.70 24.24
C HIS A 282 15.44 -18.78 25.49
N PRO A 283 16.33 -17.77 25.56
CA PRO A 283 16.51 -16.93 26.75
C PRO A 283 15.41 -15.87 26.94
N ARG A 284 14.48 -15.71 26.01
CA ARG A 284 13.38 -14.72 26.02
C ARG A 284 13.86 -13.26 26.04
N HIS A 285 14.94 -12.97 25.43
CA HIS A 285 15.44 -11.62 25.18
C HIS A 285 16.04 -11.53 23.77
N LYS A 286 16.31 -10.30 23.32
CA LYS A 286 17.05 -10.01 22.08
C LYS A 286 18.39 -10.74 22.12
N ILE A 287 18.80 -11.33 20.99
CA ILE A 287 20.13 -11.96 20.87
C ILE A 287 21.18 -10.85 20.87
N TYR A 288 22.12 -10.93 21.81
CA TYR A 288 23.25 -10.01 21.91
C TYR A 288 24.48 -10.56 21.18
N PRO A 289 25.47 -9.72 20.83
CA PRO A 289 26.68 -10.17 20.12
C PRO A 289 27.46 -11.30 20.83
N GLU A 290 27.38 -11.36 22.16
CA GLU A 290 28.01 -12.37 23.02
C GLU A 290 27.21 -13.67 23.14
N ASP A 291 25.94 -13.68 22.72
CA ASP A 291 25.11 -14.87 22.79
C ASP A 291 25.52 -15.90 21.75
N ASN A 292 25.31 -17.15 22.09
CA ASN A 292 25.40 -18.29 21.18
C ASN A 292 24.02 -18.98 21.14
N VAL A 293 23.44 -19.13 19.98
CA VAL A 293 22.11 -19.70 19.80
C VAL A 293 22.15 -20.96 18.95
N ILE A 294 21.36 -21.96 19.33
CA ILE A 294 21.31 -23.24 18.65
C ILE A 294 19.89 -23.48 18.14
N PHE A 295 19.80 -23.83 16.88
CA PHE A 295 18.58 -24.29 16.24
C PHE A 295 18.70 -25.76 15.88
N ASP A 296 17.81 -26.57 16.44
CA ASP A 296 17.71 -27.99 16.14
C ASP A 296 16.73 -28.17 14.97
N VAL A 297 17.15 -28.85 13.94
CA VAL A 297 16.34 -29.20 12.75
C VAL A 297 15.94 -30.68 12.86
N PHE A 298 14.63 -30.91 12.92
CA PHE A 298 14.05 -32.25 13.00
C PHE A 298 13.37 -32.62 11.68
N ASP A 299 13.42 -33.89 11.31
CA ASP A 299 12.65 -34.46 10.21
C ASP A 299 11.17 -34.64 10.61
N GLU A 300 10.36 -35.11 9.64
CA GLU A 300 8.92 -35.36 9.83
C GLU A 300 8.65 -36.43 10.90
N GLN A 301 9.61 -37.35 11.12
CA GLN A 301 9.54 -38.42 12.13
C GLN A 301 9.99 -37.95 13.53
N GLY A 302 10.44 -36.68 13.64
CA GLY A 302 10.95 -36.12 14.88
C GLY A 302 12.40 -36.50 15.20
N SER A 303 13.16 -37.03 14.24
CA SER A 303 14.57 -37.30 14.39
C SER A 303 15.40 -36.05 14.12
N LEU A 304 16.45 -35.83 14.91
CA LEU A 304 17.35 -34.69 14.71
C LEU A 304 18.17 -34.88 13.42
N LYS A 305 17.93 -34.04 12.43
CA LYS A 305 18.73 -33.96 11.18
C LYS A 305 20.04 -33.22 11.41
N GLU A 306 19.97 -32.04 12.03
CA GLU A 306 21.11 -31.13 12.20
C GLU A 306 20.90 -30.22 13.40
N ALA A 307 21.98 -29.72 14.02
CA ALA A 307 21.98 -28.67 15.00
C ALA A 307 22.85 -27.52 14.50
N ILE A 308 22.25 -26.38 14.24
CA ILE A 308 22.89 -25.19 13.68
C ILE A 308 23.21 -24.23 14.83
N GLU A 309 24.48 -23.95 15.03
CA GLU A 309 24.98 -23.04 16.04
C GLU A 309 25.35 -21.69 15.42
N LEU A 310 24.80 -20.59 15.95
CA LEU A 310 25.03 -19.23 15.47
C LEU A 310 25.48 -18.32 16.61
N SER A 311 26.56 -17.61 16.40
CA SER A 311 26.93 -16.49 17.28
C SER A 311 26.03 -15.28 17.04
N GLY A 312 25.78 -14.47 18.06
CA GLY A 312 25.04 -13.22 17.90
C GLY A 312 25.62 -12.30 16.83
N GLN A 313 26.94 -12.31 16.67
CA GLN A 313 27.67 -11.54 15.64
C GLN A 313 27.43 -12.08 14.22
N ALA A 314 27.10 -13.36 14.05
CA ALA A 314 26.70 -13.93 12.75
C ALA A 314 25.28 -13.52 12.36
N ILE A 315 24.42 -13.22 13.35
CA ILE A 315 23.03 -12.77 13.13
C ILE A 315 22.99 -11.27 12.85
N ARG A 316 23.77 -10.46 13.59
CA ARG A 316 23.92 -9.01 13.39
C ARG A 316 25.38 -8.61 13.41
N ALA A 317 25.80 -7.86 12.42
CA ALA A 317 27.17 -7.34 12.37
C ALA A 317 27.48 -6.50 13.63
N PRO A 318 28.71 -6.55 14.13
CA PRO A 318 29.08 -5.83 15.35
C PRO A 318 28.79 -4.33 15.28
N GLY A 319 28.15 -3.79 16.32
CA GLY A 319 27.81 -2.37 16.41
C GLY A 319 26.48 -1.98 15.75
N LEU A 320 25.80 -2.92 15.11
CA LEU A 320 24.50 -2.68 14.47
C LEU A 320 23.33 -3.20 15.36
N GLY A 321 22.25 -2.44 15.42
CA GLY A 321 21.05 -2.80 16.18
C GLY A 321 20.16 -3.78 15.45
N LYS A 322 20.16 -3.74 14.10
CA LYS A 322 19.49 -4.66 13.17
C LYS A 322 20.44 -5.04 12.06
N ASP A 323 20.25 -6.18 11.42
CA ASP A 323 20.96 -6.62 10.22
C ASP A 323 20.24 -7.82 9.60
N VAL A 324 19.82 -7.71 8.35
CA VAL A 324 19.24 -8.82 7.59
C VAL A 324 20.01 -9.11 6.29
N SER A 325 21.24 -8.62 6.20
CA SER A 325 22.08 -8.77 5.00
C SER A 325 22.72 -10.16 4.89
N ASN A 326 22.95 -10.86 6.01
CA ASN A 326 23.50 -12.21 6.02
C ASN A 326 22.41 -13.25 5.74
N LYS A 327 22.09 -13.50 4.46
CA LYS A 327 21.05 -14.44 4.07
C LYS A 327 21.40 -15.91 4.31
N PHE A 328 22.67 -16.24 4.41
CA PHE A 328 23.12 -17.63 4.66
C PHE A 328 22.81 -18.09 6.08
N LEU A 329 23.08 -17.26 7.10
CA LEU A 329 22.86 -17.59 8.53
C LEU A 329 23.34 -19.01 8.91
N GLY A 330 24.59 -19.35 8.53
CA GLY A 330 25.15 -20.67 8.83
C GLY A 330 24.36 -21.86 8.26
N GLY A 331 23.50 -21.64 7.29
CA GLY A 331 22.63 -22.65 6.68
C GLY A 331 21.29 -22.84 7.42
N LEU A 332 20.92 -21.97 8.36
CA LEU A 332 19.62 -22.05 9.03
C LEU A 332 18.47 -21.93 8.01
N PRO A 333 17.59 -22.95 7.89
CA PRO A 333 16.52 -22.92 6.89
C PRO A 333 15.46 -21.86 7.17
N GLY A 334 14.84 -21.29 6.14
CA GLY A 334 13.60 -20.51 6.19
C GLY A 334 13.75 -19.07 6.67
N ILE A 335 14.30 -18.84 7.84
CA ILE A 335 14.42 -17.49 8.44
C ILE A 335 15.35 -16.61 7.60
N GLN A 336 14.88 -15.35 7.29
CA GLN A 336 15.68 -14.32 6.59
C GLN A 336 16.03 -14.69 5.14
N LYS A 337 15.54 -15.81 4.61
CA LYS A 337 15.85 -16.33 3.27
C LYS A 337 14.89 -15.86 2.17
N GLU A 338 13.95 -15.02 2.47
CA GLU A 338 12.97 -14.46 1.53
C GLU A 338 12.26 -15.53 0.68
N GLY A 339 12.07 -16.72 1.26
CA GLY A 339 11.37 -17.84 0.63
C GLY A 339 12.11 -18.46 -0.56
N VAL A 340 13.46 -18.46 -0.57
CA VAL A 340 14.23 -19.10 -1.65
C VAL A 340 14.60 -20.56 -1.36
N ASP A 341 14.47 -21.04 -0.13
CA ASP A 341 14.92 -22.35 0.34
C ASP A 341 13.80 -23.27 0.85
N GLY A 342 12.54 -22.83 0.77
CA GLY A 342 11.37 -23.60 1.18
C GLY A 342 10.20 -22.75 1.60
N ILE A 343 9.16 -23.38 2.15
CA ILE A 343 7.87 -22.75 2.44
C ILE A 343 7.50 -23.00 3.91
N ILE A 344 7.51 -21.92 4.71
CA ILE A 344 7.14 -21.97 6.12
C ILE A 344 5.63 -22.06 6.24
N THR A 345 5.10 -22.98 7.03
CA THR A 345 3.67 -23.27 7.15
C THR A 345 3.09 -23.00 8.54
N GLU A 346 3.87 -23.22 9.59
CA GLU A 346 3.47 -22.93 10.98
C GLU A 346 4.61 -22.26 11.74
N VAL A 347 4.27 -21.42 12.73
CA VAL A 347 5.25 -20.72 13.57
C VAL A 347 4.76 -20.65 15.00
N THR A 348 5.68 -20.82 15.96
CA THR A 348 5.46 -20.55 17.39
C THR A 348 6.34 -19.38 17.83
N PHE A 349 5.69 -18.29 18.22
CA PHE A 349 6.34 -17.10 18.75
C PHE A 349 6.37 -17.09 20.27
N ILE A 350 7.41 -16.47 20.79
CA ILE A 350 7.47 -16.06 22.19
C ILE A 350 6.76 -14.74 22.36
N LEU A 351 5.92 -14.64 23.38
CA LEU A 351 5.24 -13.43 23.79
C LEU A 351 5.91 -12.84 25.03
N HIS A 352 5.82 -11.53 25.16
CA HIS A 352 6.34 -10.78 26.30
C HIS A 352 5.18 -10.29 27.19
N PRO A 353 5.37 -10.07 28.49
CA PRO A 353 4.33 -9.49 29.35
C PRO A 353 4.00 -8.07 28.91
N GLN A 354 2.72 -7.73 28.85
CA GLN A 354 2.31 -6.33 28.71
C GLN A 354 2.54 -5.63 30.05
N LEU A 355 3.29 -4.54 30.04
CA LEU A 355 3.58 -3.77 31.24
C LEU A 355 2.42 -2.82 31.55
N ARG A 356 2.21 -2.52 32.83
CA ARG A 356 0.99 -1.84 33.32
C ARG A 356 0.92 -0.35 32.98
N TYR A 357 2.06 0.32 33.05
CA TYR A 357 2.19 1.75 32.83
C TYR A 357 3.00 1.99 31.56
N SER A 358 2.50 2.90 30.74
CA SER A 358 3.10 3.27 29.47
C SER A 358 3.16 4.78 29.37
N GLN A 359 4.29 5.33 28.89
CA GLN A 359 4.48 6.76 28.70
C GLN A 359 5.15 7.03 27.39
N THR A 360 4.58 7.97 26.62
CA THR A 360 5.17 8.45 25.36
C THR A 360 5.72 9.85 25.55
N LEU A 361 6.96 10.06 25.06
CA LEU A 361 7.60 11.38 24.98
C LEU A 361 7.79 11.76 23.50
N CYS A 362 7.66 13.05 23.22
CA CYS A 362 7.99 13.66 21.95
C CYS A 362 9.08 14.72 22.19
N LEU A 363 10.25 14.57 21.56
CA LEU A 363 11.31 15.55 21.59
C LEU A 363 11.33 16.26 20.22
N GLU A 364 11.23 17.57 20.25
CA GLU A 364 11.35 18.40 19.06
C GLU A 364 12.70 19.09 19.05
N PHE A 365 13.46 18.93 17.98
CA PHE A 365 14.78 19.53 17.78
C PHE A 365 14.70 20.70 16.81
N PHE A 366 15.34 21.79 17.17
CA PHE A 366 15.39 23.02 16.39
C PHE A 366 16.82 23.32 15.94
N GLY A 367 17.05 24.42 15.22
CA GLY A 367 18.38 24.79 14.71
C GLY A 367 18.62 24.33 13.27
N SER A 368 19.88 24.10 12.89
CA SER A 368 20.29 23.85 11.51
C SER A 368 21.00 22.50 11.28
N SER A 369 21.22 21.69 12.32
CA SER A 369 22.00 20.45 12.21
C SER A 369 21.43 19.34 13.10
N MET A 370 21.45 18.11 12.59
CA MET A 370 21.06 16.88 13.31
C MET A 370 22.08 16.47 14.39
N HIS A 371 23.17 17.19 14.57
CA HIS A 371 24.25 16.80 15.48
C HIS A 371 23.74 16.59 16.93
N TYR A 372 22.96 17.54 17.46
CA TYR A 372 22.42 17.42 18.81
C TYR A 372 21.38 16.29 18.94
N ALA A 373 20.52 16.13 17.95
CA ALA A 373 19.57 15.02 17.93
C ALA A 373 20.28 13.66 17.98
N ALA A 374 21.34 13.47 17.20
CA ALA A 374 22.14 12.26 17.21
C ALA A 374 22.87 12.01 18.54
N GLN A 375 23.38 13.07 19.21
CA GLN A 375 23.98 12.92 20.54
C GLN A 375 22.94 12.53 21.59
N VAL A 376 21.75 13.13 21.57
CA VAL A 376 20.63 12.77 22.45
C VAL A 376 20.23 11.31 22.21
N ILE A 377 20.12 10.87 20.95
CA ILE A 377 19.82 9.46 20.62
C ILE A 377 20.86 8.53 21.25
N LYS A 378 22.15 8.84 21.13
CA LYS A 378 23.24 8.05 21.70
C LYS A 378 23.16 7.98 23.23
N ASP A 379 22.92 9.11 23.89
CA ASP A 379 22.78 9.18 25.35
C ASP A 379 21.55 8.39 25.84
N LEU A 380 20.42 8.44 25.09
CA LEU A 380 19.23 7.67 25.38
C LEU A 380 19.44 6.15 25.23
N VAL A 381 20.19 5.73 24.19
CA VAL A 381 20.59 4.32 24.06
C VAL A 381 21.46 3.89 25.22
N GLY A 382 22.41 4.72 25.65
CA GLY A 382 23.23 4.49 26.84
C GLY A 382 22.40 4.39 28.13
N LEU A 383 21.37 5.23 28.27
CA LEU A 383 20.42 5.18 29.38
C LEU A 383 19.63 3.86 29.34
N ARG A 384 19.08 3.44 28.18
CA ARG A 384 18.40 2.15 28.01
C ARG A 384 19.30 0.99 28.47
N ASP A 385 20.55 0.94 28.07
CA ASP A 385 21.50 -0.11 28.43
C ASP A 385 21.77 -0.12 29.94
N THR A 386 21.86 1.06 30.56
CA THR A 386 22.00 1.21 32.02
C THR A 386 20.76 0.69 32.78
N ILE A 387 19.53 1.02 32.31
CA ILE A 387 18.28 0.55 32.89
C ILE A 387 18.20 -0.97 32.76
N ARG A 388 18.53 -1.52 31.62
CA ARG A 388 18.54 -2.96 31.36
C ARG A 388 19.51 -3.71 32.27
N ALA A 389 20.70 -3.16 32.49
CA ALA A 389 21.71 -3.76 33.36
C ALA A 389 21.32 -3.74 34.85
N ARG A 390 20.56 -2.71 35.29
CA ARG A 390 20.27 -2.50 36.74
C ARG A 390 19.07 -3.28 37.27
N SER A 391 17.93 -3.30 36.58
CA SER A 391 16.73 -3.86 37.20
C SER A 391 15.65 -4.38 36.24
N ARG A 392 15.66 -4.06 34.96
CA ARG A 392 14.58 -4.31 34.00
C ARG A 392 13.19 -3.86 34.50
N SER A 393 13.10 -2.92 35.44
CA SER A 393 11.84 -2.42 35.98
C SER A 393 11.14 -1.44 35.07
N VAL A 394 11.89 -0.79 34.19
CA VAL A 394 11.43 0.06 33.10
C VAL A 394 12.03 -0.45 31.79
N THR A 395 11.24 -0.42 30.73
CA THR A 395 11.66 -0.82 29.40
C THR A 395 11.50 0.36 28.46
N MET A 396 12.56 0.76 27.74
CA MET A 396 12.47 1.70 26.63
C MET A 396 12.19 0.89 25.36
N THR A 397 10.92 0.82 25.00
CA THR A 397 10.44 -0.12 23.97
C THR A 397 10.62 0.37 22.55
N ALA A 398 10.59 1.68 22.33
CA ALA A 398 10.79 2.27 21.02
C ALA A 398 11.51 3.62 21.09
N LEU A 399 12.29 3.92 20.05
CA LEU A 399 13.00 5.18 19.85
C LEU A 399 13.01 5.50 18.35
N GLU A 400 12.10 6.41 17.93
CA GLU A 400 11.75 6.65 16.53
C GLU A 400 12.03 8.10 16.13
N GLU A 401 12.66 8.34 14.99
CA GLU A 401 12.98 9.68 14.50
C GLU A 401 12.42 9.92 13.10
N PHE A 402 12.02 11.17 12.81
CA PHE A 402 11.74 11.66 11.48
C PHE A 402 12.15 13.13 11.28
N GLY A 403 12.81 13.38 10.16
CA GLY A 403 13.44 14.68 9.86
C GLY A 403 12.52 15.67 9.14
N ALA A 404 13.06 16.87 8.88
CA ALA A 404 12.37 18.05 8.34
C ALA A 404 11.55 17.80 7.06
N LYS A 405 12.02 16.93 6.15
CA LYS A 405 11.30 16.62 4.91
C LYS A 405 9.97 15.89 5.18
N TYR A 406 9.98 15.00 6.17
CA TYR A 406 8.75 14.33 6.62
C TYR A 406 7.83 15.28 7.41
N ILE A 407 8.40 16.13 8.26
CA ILE A 407 7.67 17.15 9.01
C ILE A 407 6.82 18.00 8.04
N ARG A 408 7.41 18.42 6.93
CA ARG A 408 6.68 19.13 5.87
C ARG A 408 5.66 18.26 5.14
N ALA A 409 6.03 17.01 4.79
CA ALA A 409 5.19 16.13 3.99
C ALA A 409 3.89 15.67 4.72
N ILE A 410 3.94 15.53 6.05
CA ILE A 410 2.77 15.16 6.87
C ILE A 410 2.00 16.37 7.40
N GLU A 411 2.45 17.61 7.09
CA GLU A 411 1.91 18.85 7.64
C GLU A 411 1.91 18.83 9.19
N TYR A 412 3.07 18.42 9.75
CA TYR A 412 3.24 18.24 11.18
C TYR A 412 2.87 19.48 11.97
N SER A 413 2.01 19.28 12.96
CA SER A 413 1.65 20.36 13.89
C SER A 413 2.67 20.40 15.05
N LYS A 414 3.55 21.41 15.02
CA LYS A 414 4.52 21.66 16.09
C LYS A 414 3.83 21.72 17.46
N LYS A 415 4.41 21.08 18.44
CA LYS A 415 3.87 20.95 19.80
C LYS A 415 4.59 21.87 20.80
N SER A 416 5.88 22.15 20.54
CA SER A 416 6.67 23.10 21.35
C SER A 416 6.13 24.52 21.28
N LYS A 417 6.18 25.20 22.45
CA LYS A 417 5.89 26.63 22.60
C LYS A 417 7.14 27.43 22.96
N LEU A 418 8.28 26.74 23.10
CA LEU A 418 9.54 27.38 23.54
C LEU A 418 10.32 27.96 22.38
N TYR A 419 10.24 27.34 21.20
CA TYR A 419 11.04 27.74 20.03
C TYR A 419 10.16 28.23 18.90
N GLU A 420 10.67 29.19 18.11
CA GLU A 420 10.04 29.64 16.87
C GLU A 420 10.44 28.74 15.69
N GLY A 421 9.66 28.75 14.61
CA GLY A 421 9.88 27.94 13.41
C GLY A 421 9.45 26.49 13.59
N ASP A 422 9.67 25.69 12.53
CA ASP A 422 9.40 24.26 12.53
C ASP A 422 10.59 23.47 13.06
N PRO A 423 10.37 22.33 13.73
CA PRO A 423 11.47 21.47 14.14
C PRO A 423 12.19 20.88 12.92
N ILE A 424 13.49 20.66 13.03
CA ILE A 424 14.30 19.96 12.02
C ILE A 424 14.20 18.44 12.17
N SER A 425 13.89 17.97 13.36
CA SER A 425 13.70 16.55 13.69
C SER A 425 12.75 16.37 14.85
N VAL A 426 12.02 15.26 14.85
CA VAL A 426 11.14 14.84 15.94
C VAL A 426 11.53 13.42 16.35
N LEU A 427 11.74 13.21 17.66
CA LEU A 427 12.06 11.93 18.26
C LEU A 427 10.92 11.47 19.18
N LEU A 428 10.37 10.29 18.96
CA LEU A 428 9.37 9.67 19.80
C LEU A 428 10.02 8.57 20.66
N ILE A 429 9.71 8.58 21.95
CA ILE A 429 10.18 7.59 22.91
C ILE A 429 9.00 6.92 23.58
N GLN A 430 9.04 5.58 23.63
CA GLN A 430 8.08 4.77 24.37
C GLN A 430 8.74 4.13 25.57
N LEU A 431 8.15 4.36 26.76
CA LEU A 431 8.59 3.75 28.01
C LEU A 431 7.45 2.92 28.60
N ASP A 432 7.76 1.72 29.05
CA ASP A 432 6.81 0.84 29.70
C ASP A 432 7.34 0.32 31.04
N SER A 433 6.48 0.17 32.07
CA SER A 433 6.89 -0.27 33.39
C SER A 433 5.72 -0.89 34.18
N ASN A 434 6.05 -1.75 35.17
CA ASN A 434 5.12 -2.18 36.18
C ASN A 434 5.16 -1.28 37.46
N SER A 435 6.07 -0.31 37.49
CA SER A 435 6.25 0.62 38.62
C SER A 435 6.19 2.07 38.13
N ARG A 436 5.20 2.80 38.61
CA ARG A 436 5.06 4.23 38.27
C ARG A 436 6.25 5.06 38.76
N GLN A 437 6.72 4.74 39.98
CA GLN A 437 7.89 5.44 40.55
C GLN A 437 9.15 5.27 39.65
N HIS A 438 9.44 4.03 39.24
CA HIS A 438 10.62 3.79 38.41
C HIS A 438 10.47 4.44 37.01
N LEU A 439 9.23 4.52 36.48
CA LEU A 439 8.95 5.23 35.25
C LEU A 439 9.26 6.72 35.40
N GLU A 440 8.82 7.36 36.48
CA GLU A 440 9.11 8.76 36.80
C GLU A 440 10.61 9.02 36.95
N GLU A 441 11.37 8.11 37.61
CA GLU A 441 12.83 8.21 37.69
C GLU A 441 13.53 8.22 36.34
N VAL A 442 13.06 7.39 35.38
CA VAL A 442 13.62 7.35 34.02
C VAL A 442 13.18 8.58 33.21
N LEU A 443 11.95 9.07 33.38
CA LEU A 443 11.51 10.31 32.79
C LEU A 443 12.43 11.48 33.17
N TRP A 444 12.71 11.64 34.45
CA TRP A 444 13.67 12.66 34.92
C TRP A 444 15.06 12.51 34.30
N ALA A 445 15.55 11.27 34.16
CA ALA A 445 16.85 11.06 33.51
C ALA A 445 16.83 11.44 32.02
N ILE A 446 15.71 11.30 31.32
CA ILE A 446 15.56 11.76 29.94
C ILE A 446 15.52 13.29 29.87
N PHE A 447 14.78 13.96 30.77
CA PHE A 447 14.83 15.42 30.87
C PHE A 447 16.25 15.94 31.15
N ASP A 448 16.97 15.31 32.10
CA ASP A 448 18.38 15.67 32.41
C ASP A 448 19.32 15.48 31.20
N ILE A 449 19.05 14.49 30.34
CA ILE A 449 19.81 14.32 29.08
C ILE A 449 19.50 15.45 28.13
N ALA A 450 18.22 15.73 27.88
CA ALA A 450 17.80 16.76 26.91
C ALA A 450 18.27 18.16 27.31
N GLU A 451 18.24 18.52 28.62
CA GLU A 451 18.71 19.82 29.12
C GLU A 451 20.21 20.10 28.88
N ARG A 452 21.00 19.07 28.59
CA ARG A 452 22.42 19.25 28.22
C ARG A 452 22.65 19.83 26.83
N TYR A 453 21.62 19.76 26.01
CA TYR A 453 21.70 20.15 24.61
C TYR A 453 20.82 21.37 24.35
N PRO A 454 21.30 22.35 23.55
CA PRO A 454 20.47 23.49 23.16
C PRO A 454 19.41 23.07 22.10
N GLU A 455 18.40 23.89 21.96
CA GLU A 455 17.43 23.78 20.87
C GLU A 455 16.60 22.48 20.87
N VAL A 456 16.36 21.91 22.06
CA VAL A 456 15.54 20.71 22.30
C VAL A 456 14.39 21.02 23.24
N ASP A 457 13.18 20.61 22.87
CA ASP A 457 12.01 20.64 23.78
C ASP A 457 11.48 19.22 24.00
N VAL A 458 11.16 18.88 25.22
CA VAL A 458 10.66 17.56 25.64
C VAL A 458 9.21 17.70 26.07
N LEU A 459 8.34 16.97 25.36
CA LEU A 459 6.91 16.99 25.61
C LEU A 459 6.45 15.59 26.06
N GLU A 460 5.86 15.53 27.23
CA GLU A 460 5.25 14.31 27.77
C GLU A 460 3.78 14.24 27.37
N ALA A 461 3.33 13.09 26.84
CA ALA A 461 1.92 12.86 26.53
C ALA A 461 1.11 12.80 27.82
N ARG A 462 0.09 13.63 27.93
CA ARG A 462 -0.76 13.80 29.15
C ARG A 462 -1.72 12.63 29.35
N ASP A 463 -2.10 11.97 28.27
CA ASP A 463 -3.03 10.85 28.27
C ASP A 463 -2.79 9.94 27.04
N GLU A 464 -3.47 8.80 27.00
CA GLU A 464 -3.37 7.81 25.93
C GLU A 464 -3.75 8.41 24.56
N LYS A 465 -4.72 9.32 24.51
CA LYS A 465 -5.14 9.95 23.26
C LYS A 465 -4.05 10.85 22.66
N GLU A 466 -3.34 11.59 23.51
CA GLU A 466 -2.21 12.41 23.06
C GLU A 466 -1.02 11.55 22.63
N ALA A 467 -0.77 10.46 23.36
CA ALA A 467 0.23 9.46 22.95
C ALA A 467 -0.09 8.83 21.59
N GLU A 468 -1.36 8.44 21.37
CA GLU A 468 -1.80 7.93 20.07
C GLU A 468 -1.62 8.98 18.96
N ALA A 469 -1.89 10.26 19.23
CA ALA A 469 -1.68 11.33 18.25
C ALA A 469 -0.20 11.50 17.87
N TYR A 470 0.75 11.37 18.82
CA TYR A 470 2.17 11.39 18.52
C TYR A 470 2.58 10.21 17.62
N TRP A 471 2.08 9.03 17.90
CA TRP A 471 2.34 7.85 17.06
C TRP A 471 1.66 7.91 15.68
N GLU A 472 0.49 8.58 15.57
CA GLU A 472 -0.17 8.77 14.28
C GLU A 472 0.68 9.61 13.32
N ASP A 473 1.36 10.66 13.81
CA ASP A 473 2.31 11.44 13.00
C ASP A 473 3.37 10.50 12.39
N ARG A 474 3.93 9.57 13.18
CA ARG A 474 4.91 8.57 12.70
C ARG A 474 4.32 7.59 11.68
N HIS A 475 3.05 7.22 11.82
CA HIS A 475 2.38 6.31 10.88
C HIS A 475 2.06 6.94 9.52
N GLN A 476 2.06 8.28 9.42
CA GLN A 476 1.75 9.02 8.20
C GLN A 476 2.97 9.27 7.29
N LEU A 477 4.18 8.85 7.64
CA LEU A 477 5.41 9.15 6.89
C LEU A 477 5.39 8.70 5.41
N SER A 478 4.54 7.75 5.05
CA SER A 478 4.32 7.40 3.64
C SER A 478 3.77 8.57 2.79
N ALA A 479 3.30 9.66 3.43
CA ALA A 479 2.81 10.87 2.75
C ALA A 479 3.87 11.54 1.87
N ILE A 480 5.16 11.32 2.11
CA ILE A 480 6.25 11.80 1.24
C ILE A 480 6.04 11.42 -0.23
N SER A 481 5.35 10.29 -0.50
CA SER A 481 5.03 9.84 -1.86
C SER A 481 3.97 10.69 -2.57
N ARG A 482 3.28 11.61 -1.88
CA ARG A 482 2.30 12.52 -2.51
C ARG A 482 2.96 13.55 -3.42
N ARG A 483 4.23 13.81 -3.23
CA ARG A 483 4.98 14.76 -4.03
C ARG A 483 5.12 14.36 -5.49
N THR A 484 5.07 13.07 -5.77
CA THR A 484 5.24 12.49 -7.10
C THR A 484 4.04 11.60 -7.46
N SER A 485 4.15 10.79 -8.50
CA SER A 485 3.13 9.81 -8.92
C SER A 485 2.96 8.60 -7.97
N GLY A 486 3.35 8.73 -6.71
CA GLY A 486 3.25 7.67 -5.69
C GLY A 486 4.38 6.66 -5.74
N PHE A 487 5.23 6.67 -6.76
CA PHE A 487 6.42 5.85 -6.84
C PHE A 487 7.53 6.47 -6.00
N LYS A 488 8.22 5.65 -5.23
CA LYS A 488 9.41 6.04 -4.48
C LYS A 488 10.39 4.88 -4.41
N ILE A 489 11.65 5.17 -4.51
CA ILE A 489 12.70 4.25 -4.09
C ILE A 489 12.73 4.32 -2.56
N ASN A 490 12.68 3.16 -1.92
CA ASN A 490 12.61 3.06 -0.46
C ASN A 490 13.67 2.07 0.02
N GLU A 491 14.81 2.63 0.39
CA GLU A 491 15.93 1.85 0.89
C GLU A 491 16.00 1.91 2.42
N ASP A 492 16.10 0.76 3.06
CA ASP A 492 16.49 0.69 4.45
C ASP A 492 17.97 0.30 4.53
N ILE A 493 18.68 1.01 5.36
CA ILE A 493 20.09 0.75 5.66
C ILE A 493 20.28 0.73 7.17
N VAL A 494 21.38 0.20 7.63
CA VAL A 494 21.71 0.27 9.04
C VAL A 494 23.17 0.71 9.21
N ILE A 495 23.39 1.63 10.14
CA ILE A 495 24.71 2.20 10.42
C ILE A 495 24.99 2.19 11.92
N PRO A 496 26.26 2.17 12.33
CA PRO A 496 26.61 2.38 13.72
C PRO A 496 26.09 3.73 14.23
N LEU A 497 25.58 3.79 15.46
CA LEU A 497 24.98 5.02 16.03
C LEU A 497 25.92 6.23 15.99
N ASP A 498 27.22 6.02 16.15
CA ASP A 498 28.24 7.10 16.08
C ASP A 498 28.33 7.72 14.69
N GLN A 499 27.86 7.06 13.67
CA GLN A 499 27.93 7.52 12.28
C GLN A 499 26.67 8.25 11.80
N ILE A 500 25.61 8.31 12.64
CA ILE A 500 24.36 9.02 12.29
C ILE A 500 24.62 10.48 11.86
N PRO A 501 25.42 11.30 12.60
CA PRO A 501 25.67 12.66 12.17
C PRO A 501 26.35 12.73 10.79
N THR A 502 27.41 11.94 10.59
CA THR A 502 28.17 11.91 9.32
C THR A 502 27.29 11.49 8.15
N PHE A 503 26.37 10.56 8.37
CA PHE A 503 25.43 10.11 7.34
C PHE A 503 24.36 11.16 7.06
N SER A 504 23.83 11.84 8.10
CA SER A 504 22.88 12.95 7.93
C SER A 504 23.48 14.11 7.13
N ASP A 505 24.70 14.52 7.47
CA ASP A 505 25.42 15.57 6.74
C ASP A 505 25.63 15.18 5.27
N PHE A 506 25.99 13.92 5.00
CA PHE A 506 26.12 13.40 3.64
C PHE A 506 24.79 13.48 2.85
N LEU A 507 23.66 13.14 3.48
CA LEU A 507 22.35 13.24 2.81
C LEU A 507 21.97 14.70 2.52
N GLU A 508 22.30 15.65 3.41
CA GLU A 508 22.05 17.07 3.17
C GLU A 508 22.96 17.61 2.05
N GLU A 509 24.24 17.24 2.01
CA GLU A 509 25.15 17.57 0.90
C GLU A 509 24.61 17.02 -0.43
N LEU A 510 24.14 15.78 -0.42
CA LEU A 510 23.59 15.12 -1.60
C LEU A 510 22.31 15.83 -2.11
N ASN A 511 21.42 16.24 -1.22
CA ASN A 511 20.22 17.01 -1.55
C ASN A 511 20.57 18.37 -2.16
N LEU A 512 21.52 19.07 -1.56
CA LEU A 512 22.00 20.37 -2.06
C LEU A 512 22.60 20.23 -3.48
N GLU A 513 23.41 19.21 -3.70
CA GLU A 513 24.01 18.92 -5.02
C GLU A 513 22.94 18.66 -6.09
N TYR A 514 21.93 17.82 -5.80
CA TYR A 514 20.83 17.55 -6.76
C TYR A 514 19.96 18.77 -7.01
N LEU A 515 19.72 19.61 -6.01
CA LEU A 515 19.04 20.90 -6.18
C LEU A 515 19.84 21.84 -7.09
N ALA A 516 21.16 21.97 -6.86
CA ALA A 516 22.05 22.76 -7.69
C ALA A 516 22.08 22.28 -9.15
N ASN A 517 22.14 20.98 -9.37
CA ASN A 517 22.06 20.37 -10.71
C ASN A 517 20.73 20.65 -11.41
N GLY A 518 19.62 20.61 -10.68
CA GLY A 518 18.30 21.00 -11.19
C GLY A 518 18.26 22.48 -11.56
N TYR A 519 18.72 23.33 -10.67
CA TYR A 519 18.73 24.78 -10.86
C TYR A 519 19.63 25.19 -12.03
N LYS A 520 20.79 24.57 -12.19
CA LYS A 520 21.67 24.79 -13.36
C LYS A 520 20.96 24.53 -14.70
N ARG A 521 20.16 23.49 -14.78
CA ARG A 521 19.34 23.21 -15.98
C ARG A 521 18.29 24.31 -16.19
N ALA A 522 17.56 24.70 -15.13
CA ALA A 522 16.58 25.76 -15.20
C ALA A 522 17.20 27.12 -15.62
N LEU A 523 18.41 27.45 -15.15
CA LEU A 523 19.14 28.66 -15.56
C LEU A 523 19.50 28.63 -17.06
N HIS A 524 19.85 27.47 -17.62
CA HIS A 524 20.05 27.34 -19.06
C HIS A 524 18.78 27.54 -19.87
N GLU A 525 17.63 27.06 -19.36
CA GLU A 525 16.32 27.29 -19.98
C GLU A 525 15.93 28.80 -19.88
N VAL A 526 16.19 29.45 -18.76
CA VAL A 526 16.03 30.91 -18.59
C VAL A 526 16.87 31.67 -19.62
N ASP A 527 18.17 31.34 -19.79
CA ASP A 527 19.05 31.97 -20.77
C ASP A 527 18.50 31.85 -22.19
N GLN A 528 17.93 30.69 -22.57
CA GLN A 528 17.28 30.47 -23.85
C GLN A 528 15.98 31.23 -24.00
N LEU A 529 15.08 31.15 -23.00
CA LEU A 529 13.79 31.82 -22.98
C LEU A 529 13.91 33.35 -23.14
N LEU A 530 14.85 33.93 -22.41
CA LEU A 530 15.10 35.39 -22.42
C LEU A 530 16.09 35.83 -23.48
N SER A 531 16.64 34.90 -24.29
CA SER A 531 17.65 35.15 -25.34
C SER A 531 18.89 35.91 -24.84
N LEU A 532 19.36 35.59 -23.64
CA LEU A 532 20.46 36.32 -22.97
C LEU A 532 21.83 35.98 -23.53
N GLN A 533 21.99 34.85 -24.24
CA GLN A 533 23.23 34.40 -24.91
C GLN A 533 24.44 34.26 -23.94
N GLY A 534 24.17 33.90 -22.68
CA GLY A 534 25.19 33.76 -21.63
C GLY A 534 25.84 35.09 -21.18
N LYS A 535 25.21 36.24 -21.45
CA LYS A 535 25.77 37.56 -21.15
C LYS A 535 25.16 38.24 -19.91
N ASP A 536 24.13 37.64 -19.33
CA ASP A 536 23.54 38.18 -18.11
C ASP A 536 24.43 37.89 -16.89
N GLU A 537 24.83 38.95 -16.17
CA GLU A 537 25.72 38.79 -15.02
C GLU A 537 25.06 38.03 -13.87
N PHE A 538 23.74 38.18 -13.66
CA PHE A 538 23.05 37.52 -12.56
C PHE A 538 22.89 36.01 -12.83
N VAL A 539 22.47 35.63 -14.04
CA VAL A 539 22.43 34.21 -14.45
C VAL A 539 23.83 33.57 -14.39
N THR A 540 24.86 34.31 -14.78
CA THR A 540 26.25 33.82 -14.70
C THR A 540 26.71 33.64 -13.25
N MET A 541 26.34 34.52 -12.35
CA MET A 541 26.63 34.39 -10.92
C MET A 541 25.95 33.15 -10.32
N GLU A 542 24.66 32.95 -10.59
CA GLU A 542 23.92 31.78 -10.11
C GLU A 542 24.49 30.45 -10.68
N LEU A 543 24.90 30.43 -11.95
CA LEU A 543 25.59 29.29 -12.54
C LEU A 543 26.96 29.03 -11.86
N GLN A 544 27.63 30.07 -11.37
CA GLN A 544 28.86 29.89 -10.61
C GLN A 544 28.60 29.30 -9.21
N VAL A 545 27.52 29.74 -8.53
CA VAL A 545 27.09 29.17 -7.26
C VAL A 545 26.81 27.67 -7.42
N CYS A 546 26.09 27.27 -8.48
CA CYS A 546 25.84 25.86 -8.76
C CYS A 546 27.15 25.06 -8.92
N ARG A 547 28.12 25.60 -9.67
CA ARG A 547 29.44 24.96 -9.87
C ARG A 547 30.22 24.83 -8.58
N ASP A 548 30.19 25.86 -7.73
CA ASP A 548 30.91 25.85 -6.44
C ASP A 548 30.33 24.81 -5.49
N ILE A 549 29.01 24.58 -5.53
CA ILE A 549 28.34 23.50 -4.80
C ILE A 549 28.78 22.14 -5.37
N GLU A 550 28.68 21.92 -6.69
CA GLU A 550 29.07 20.67 -7.35
C GLU A 550 30.53 20.28 -7.08
N GLU A 551 31.46 21.27 -7.03
CA GLU A 551 32.87 21.05 -6.84
C GLU A 551 33.31 21.04 -5.37
N HIS A 552 32.33 21.11 -4.43
CA HIS A 552 32.58 21.21 -2.98
C HIS A 552 33.57 22.33 -2.57
N ARG A 553 33.61 23.43 -3.36
CA ARG A 553 34.56 24.54 -3.13
C ARG A 553 34.15 25.46 -1.97
N SER A 554 32.90 25.41 -1.54
CA SER A 554 32.33 26.29 -0.52
C SER A 554 32.47 25.76 0.91
N ARG A 555 33.57 25.08 1.24
CA ARG A 555 33.85 24.53 2.57
C ARG A 555 33.89 25.56 3.74
N GLY A 556 33.58 26.83 3.49
CA GLY A 556 33.60 27.88 4.50
C GLY A 556 32.26 28.50 4.89
N THR A 557 31.22 28.36 4.09
CA THR A 557 29.86 28.82 4.36
C THR A 557 28.88 27.72 3.88
N VAL A 558 28.53 26.83 4.79
CA VAL A 558 27.57 25.74 4.49
C VAL A 558 26.20 26.37 4.36
N MET A 559 25.76 26.62 3.12
CA MET A 559 24.38 26.95 2.80
C MET A 559 23.59 25.66 2.90
N SER A 560 22.49 25.67 3.63
CA SER A 560 21.56 24.53 3.68
C SER A 560 20.76 24.44 2.39
N GLU A 561 20.22 23.25 2.06
CA GLU A 561 19.29 23.07 0.93
C GLU A 561 18.12 24.05 1.01
N GLN A 562 17.61 24.33 2.22
CA GLN A 562 16.50 25.24 2.45
C GLN A 562 16.86 26.70 2.13
N GLU A 563 18.04 27.16 2.58
CA GLU A 563 18.54 28.50 2.25
C GLU A 563 18.76 28.66 0.74
N PHE A 564 19.34 27.64 0.11
CA PHE A 564 19.53 27.66 -1.35
C PHE A 564 18.20 27.67 -2.10
N GLY A 565 17.20 26.88 -1.65
CA GLY A 565 15.85 26.93 -2.21
C GLY A 565 15.20 28.32 -2.10
N LEU A 566 15.38 29.02 -0.99
CA LEU A 566 14.92 30.42 -0.82
C LEU A 566 15.66 31.38 -1.76
N GLN A 567 16.98 31.25 -1.93
CA GLN A 567 17.76 32.04 -2.91
C GLN A 567 17.21 31.84 -4.32
N ILE A 568 16.95 30.62 -4.74
CA ILE A 568 16.34 30.29 -6.04
C ILE A 568 14.97 30.99 -6.19
N HIS A 569 14.14 30.87 -5.17
CA HIS A 569 12.83 31.53 -5.20
C HIS A 569 12.91 33.05 -5.38
N TYR A 570 13.77 33.71 -4.62
CA TYR A 570 13.99 35.17 -4.76
C TYR A 570 14.58 35.54 -6.11
N PHE A 571 15.45 34.73 -6.67
CA PHE A 571 16.01 34.94 -8.01
C PHE A 571 14.91 34.89 -9.08
N PHE A 572 14.03 33.89 -9.06
CA PHE A 572 12.92 33.81 -9.99
C PHE A 572 11.90 34.94 -9.78
N GLN A 573 11.65 35.37 -8.55
CA GLN A 573 10.79 36.50 -8.25
C GLN A 573 11.35 37.81 -8.85
N ASP A 574 12.66 38.02 -8.75
CA ASP A 574 13.35 39.15 -9.36
C ASP A 574 13.30 39.11 -10.88
N LEU A 575 13.54 37.95 -11.50
CA LEU A 575 13.39 37.76 -12.95
C LEU A 575 12.00 38.08 -13.44
N ARG A 576 10.96 37.57 -12.78
CA ARG A 576 9.55 37.87 -13.12
C ARG A 576 9.26 39.37 -13.08
N SER A 577 9.81 40.07 -12.10
CA SER A 577 9.69 41.52 -11.99
C SER A 577 10.38 42.26 -13.12
N ARG A 578 11.52 41.79 -13.61
CA ARG A 578 12.27 42.40 -14.72
C ARG A 578 11.70 42.04 -16.10
N TYR A 579 11.14 40.86 -16.24
CA TYR A 579 10.63 40.30 -17.50
C TYR A 579 9.13 39.93 -17.42
N PRO A 580 8.22 40.92 -17.18
CA PRO A 580 6.79 40.62 -16.92
C PRO A 580 6.07 39.97 -18.11
N VAL A 581 6.63 40.08 -19.34
CA VAL A 581 6.08 39.41 -20.54
C VAL A 581 6.25 37.86 -20.42
N HIS A 582 7.28 37.42 -19.70
CA HIS A 582 7.61 35.99 -19.49
C HIS A 582 7.24 35.51 -18.09
N ASP A 583 6.40 36.25 -17.35
CA ASP A 583 6.07 35.89 -15.95
C ASP A 583 5.55 34.46 -15.79
N LYS A 584 4.62 34.04 -16.65
CA LYS A 584 4.06 32.67 -16.61
C LYS A 584 5.08 31.60 -16.99
N ASP A 585 5.93 31.88 -17.96
CA ASP A 585 6.95 30.90 -18.39
C ASP A 585 8.01 30.72 -17.31
N LEU A 586 8.46 31.85 -16.70
CA LEU A 586 9.39 31.85 -15.58
C LEU A 586 8.81 31.16 -14.34
N GLN A 587 7.52 31.42 -14.05
CA GLN A 587 6.83 30.71 -12.98
C GLN A 587 6.78 29.19 -13.25
N SER A 588 6.44 28.81 -14.47
CA SER A 588 6.40 27.39 -14.86
C SER A 588 7.78 26.72 -14.78
N LEU A 589 8.87 27.43 -15.10
CA LEU A 589 10.23 26.91 -14.94
C LEU A 589 10.60 26.71 -13.47
N GLU A 590 10.26 27.65 -12.60
CA GLU A 590 10.46 27.54 -11.16
C GLU A 590 9.66 26.36 -10.58
N GLU A 591 8.37 26.27 -10.90
CA GLU A 591 7.50 25.18 -10.46
C GLU A 591 8.05 23.82 -10.94
N ASN A 592 8.41 23.69 -12.22
CA ASN A 592 9.00 22.47 -12.78
C ASN A 592 10.32 22.07 -12.10
N LEU A 593 11.19 23.04 -11.79
CA LEU A 593 12.41 22.76 -11.02
C LEU A 593 12.11 22.12 -9.67
N PHE A 594 11.18 22.72 -8.90
CA PHE A 594 10.85 22.21 -7.58
C PHE A 594 10.05 20.90 -7.62
N GLU A 595 9.23 20.66 -8.63
CA GLU A 595 8.50 19.41 -8.83
C GLU A 595 9.42 18.26 -9.26
N THR A 596 10.38 18.52 -10.15
CA THR A 596 11.25 17.49 -10.74
C THR A 596 12.60 17.32 -10.01
N ARG A 597 12.90 18.16 -9.00
CA ARG A 597 14.11 17.99 -8.20
C ARG A 597 14.11 16.65 -7.47
N LEU A 598 15.27 16.04 -7.37
CA LEU A 598 15.44 14.89 -6.52
C LEU A 598 15.41 15.34 -5.05
N GLU A 599 14.61 14.66 -4.21
CA GLU A 599 14.53 14.90 -2.78
C GLU A 599 14.75 13.59 -2.03
N ILE A 600 15.79 13.55 -1.21
CA ILE A 600 16.20 12.38 -0.42
C ILE A 600 15.76 12.64 1.03
N ALA A 601 14.76 11.90 1.49
CA ALA A 601 14.22 12.01 2.84
C ALA A 601 14.64 10.81 3.69
N ASN A 602 14.98 11.04 4.95
CA ASN A 602 15.34 9.99 5.90
C ASN A 602 14.43 10.03 7.13
N HIS A 603 14.06 8.83 7.63
CA HIS A 603 13.56 8.62 8.98
C HIS A 603 14.16 7.33 9.52
N MET A 604 14.18 7.14 10.83
CA MET A 604 14.90 6.00 11.38
C MET A 604 14.24 5.39 12.61
N HIS A 605 14.48 4.08 12.80
CA HIS A 605 14.45 3.45 14.10
C HIS A 605 15.74 3.86 14.81
N ALA A 606 15.68 5.02 15.49
CA ALA A 606 16.87 5.74 15.92
C ALA A 606 17.73 4.94 16.92
N GLY A 607 17.08 4.12 17.76
CA GLY A 607 17.77 3.28 18.73
C GLY A 607 18.57 2.12 18.13
N ASP A 608 18.25 1.71 16.90
CA ASP A 608 18.90 0.60 16.19
C ASP A 608 19.92 1.07 15.12
N GLY A 609 19.94 2.36 14.79
CA GLY A 609 20.70 2.88 13.65
C GLY A 609 20.16 2.48 12.29
N ASN A 610 18.90 1.99 12.23
CA ASN A 610 18.24 1.59 10.99
C ASN A 610 17.54 2.80 10.37
N CYS A 611 18.05 3.25 9.23
CA CYS A 611 17.58 4.42 8.49
C CYS A 611 16.77 3.99 7.27
N HIS A 612 15.64 4.65 7.06
CA HIS A 612 14.81 4.47 5.87
C HIS A 612 14.95 5.68 4.97
N VAL A 613 15.69 5.51 3.89
CA VAL A 613 15.93 6.55 2.90
C VAL A 613 14.88 6.44 1.80
N ASN A 614 14.07 7.47 1.63
CA ASN A 614 13.02 7.52 0.63
C ASN A 614 13.29 8.61 -0.40
N ILE A 615 13.23 8.23 -1.67
CA ILE A 615 13.45 9.11 -2.82
C ILE A 615 12.18 9.06 -3.69
N PRO A 616 11.25 10.03 -3.55
CA PRO A 616 10.08 10.11 -4.42
C PRO A 616 10.51 10.43 -5.85
N VAL A 617 9.99 9.69 -6.82
CA VAL A 617 10.33 9.79 -8.24
C VAL A 617 9.06 9.76 -9.10
N HIS A 618 9.00 10.60 -10.12
CA HIS A 618 7.99 10.46 -11.16
C HIS A 618 8.36 9.27 -12.07
N ALA A 619 7.50 8.27 -12.11
CA ALA A 619 7.76 7.02 -12.85
C ALA A 619 8.04 7.22 -14.36
N THR A 620 7.56 8.31 -14.95
CA THR A 620 7.81 8.68 -16.38
C THR A 620 9.05 9.53 -16.60
N ASN A 621 9.56 10.18 -15.56
CA ASN A 621 10.73 11.03 -15.66
C ASN A 621 12.01 10.18 -15.59
N ARG A 622 12.48 9.73 -16.76
CA ARG A 622 13.67 8.86 -16.87
C ARG A 622 14.93 9.48 -16.27
N GLU A 623 15.07 10.80 -16.41
CA GLU A 623 16.26 11.48 -15.85
C GLU A 623 16.20 11.53 -14.32
N MET A 624 15.04 11.85 -13.75
CA MET A 624 14.85 11.81 -12.31
C MET A 624 15.05 10.39 -11.77
N TYR A 625 14.57 9.36 -12.48
CA TYR A 625 14.76 7.96 -12.10
C TYR A 625 16.24 7.56 -12.12
N ARG A 626 16.96 7.90 -13.20
CA ARG A 626 18.42 7.66 -13.32
C ARG A 626 19.21 8.34 -12.21
N GLN A 627 18.89 9.61 -11.90
CA GLN A 627 19.52 10.34 -10.79
C GLN A 627 19.21 9.68 -9.43
N ALA A 628 18.00 9.16 -9.24
CA ALA A 628 17.65 8.46 -8.03
C ALA A 628 18.41 7.13 -7.86
N GLU A 629 18.59 6.36 -8.93
CA GLU A 629 19.43 5.14 -8.92
C GLU A 629 20.89 5.47 -8.62
N GLU A 630 21.44 6.54 -9.20
CA GLU A 630 22.78 7.03 -8.91
C GLU A 630 22.92 7.45 -7.43
N ALA A 631 21.93 8.19 -6.90
CA ALA A 631 21.90 8.57 -5.50
C ALA A 631 21.88 7.36 -4.57
N VAL A 632 21.08 6.34 -4.88
CA VAL A 632 21.02 5.08 -4.12
C VAL A 632 22.37 4.37 -4.13
N GLY A 633 23.05 4.31 -5.28
CA GLY A 633 24.41 3.74 -5.36
C GLY A 633 25.41 4.47 -4.44
N ARG A 634 25.39 5.81 -4.44
CA ARG A 634 26.24 6.66 -3.57
C ARG A 634 25.88 6.46 -2.08
N ILE A 635 24.60 6.31 -1.76
CA ILE A 635 24.14 6.05 -0.39
C ILE A 635 24.63 4.70 0.10
N PHE A 636 24.48 3.62 -0.66
CA PHE A 636 24.97 2.30 -0.26
C PHE A 636 26.51 2.27 -0.12
N GLN A 637 27.23 2.91 -1.03
CA GLN A 637 28.68 3.04 -0.91
C GLN A 637 29.05 3.74 0.40
N LYS A 638 28.38 4.88 0.72
CA LYS A 638 28.65 5.64 1.95
C LYS A 638 28.33 4.81 3.19
N VAL A 639 27.23 4.07 3.20
CA VAL A 639 26.85 3.18 4.31
C VAL A 639 27.94 2.13 4.58
N LEU A 640 28.44 1.47 3.53
CA LEU A 640 29.51 0.48 3.66
C LEU A 640 30.82 1.11 4.14
N GLU A 641 31.17 2.33 3.69
CA GLU A 641 32.32 3.10 4.19
C GLU A 641 32.21 3.42 5.68
N LEU A 642 31.00 3.66 6.17
CA LEU A 642 30.72 3.95 7.59
C LEU A 642 30.64 2.67 8.45
N GLY A 643 30.86 1.49 7.88
CA GLY A 643 30.79 0.21 8.59
C GLY A 643 29.35 -0.27 8.82
N GLY A 644 28.40 0.21 8.02
CA GLY A 644 27.01 -0.20 8.03
C GLY A 644 26.73 -1.36 7.07
N GLU A 645 25.43 -1.73 6.96
CA GLU A 645 24.92 -2.78 6.08
C GLU A 645 23.74 -2.26 5.24
N VAL A 646 23.53 -2.87 4.06
CA VAL A 646 22.59 -2.41 3.05
C VAL A 646 21.12 -2.70 3.40
N SER A 647 20.83 -3.49 4.44
CA SER A 647 19.48 -3.74 4.92
C SER A 647 19.41 -4.03 6.40
N GLY A 648 18.59 -3.26 7.11
CA GLY A 648 18.28 -3.48 8.52
C GLY A 648 17.12 -4.45 8.74
N GLU A 649 16.04 -4.36 7.90
CA GLU A 649 14.82 -5.15 8.10
C GLU A 649 14.03 -5.48 6.81
N HIS A 650 14.20 -4.73 5.69
CA HIS A 650 13.39 -4.93 4.49
C HIS A 650 13.82 -6.13 3.63
N GLY A 651 14.99 -6.70 3.86
CA GLY A 651 15.55 -7.76 3.04
C GLY A 651 16.45 -7.21 1.91
N ILE A 652 16.84 -8.10 1.03
CA ILE A 652 17.77 -7.85 -0.09
C ILE A 652 17.03 -7.92 -1.44
N GLY A 653 16.25 -8.98 -1.65
CA GLY A 653 15.47 -9.21 -2.86
C GLY A 653 16.25 -8.99 -4.15
N ILE A 654 15.57 -8.33 -5.11
CA ILE A 654 16.16 -7.97 -6.42
C ILE A 654 16.72 -6.53 -6.43
N THR A 655 16.37 -5.69 -5.46
CA THR A 655 16.76 -4.27 -5.47
C THR A 655 18.13 -4.01 -4.86
N LYS A 656 18.59 -4.86 -3.94
CA LYS A 656 19.83 -4.64 -3.18
C LYS A 656 20.91 -5.68 -3.42
N ILE A 657 20.63 -6.75 -4.17
CA ILE A 657 21.55 -7.87 -4.37
C ILE A 657 22.89 -7.43 -4.96
N SER A 658 22.90 -6.44 -5.85
CA SER A 658 24.10 -5.91 -6.49
C SER A 658 25.08 -5.25 -5.50
N TYR A 659 24.60 -4.84 -4.32
CA TYR A 659 25.40 -4.18 -3.28
C TYR A 659 25.91 -5.14 -2.20
N LEU A 660 25.48 -6.41 -2.21
CA LEU A 660 26.04 -7.42 -1.32
C LEU A 660 27.45 -7.84 -1.74
N SER A 661 28.26 -8.21 -0.75
CA SER A 661 29.56 -8.80 -1.01
C SER A 661 29.43 -10.17 -1.70
N GLU A 662 30.33 -10.50 -2.64
CA GLU A 662 30.36 -11.78 -3.35
C GLU A 662 30.42 -12.97 -2.36
N GLN A 663 31.14 -12.84 -1.26
CA GLN A 663 31.23 -13.87 -0.24
C GLN A 663 29.87 -14.22 0.37
N LYS A 664 29.01 -13.21 0.66
CA LYS A 664 27.66 -13.44 1.22
C LYS A 664 26.76 -14.15 0.18
N ILE A 665 26.88 -13.76 -1.09
CA ILE A 665 26.09 -14.34 -2.19
C ILE A 665 26.54 -15.79 -2.43
N GLU A 666 27.83 -16.05 -2.52
CA GLU A 666 28.39 -17.39 -2.78
C GLU A 666 27.97 -18.40 -1.70
N ALA A 667 28.08 -18.02 -0.43
CA ALA A 667 27.65 -18.90 0.67
C ALA A 667 26.16 -19.29 0.57
N LEU A 668 25.29 -18.34 0.14
CA LEU A 668 23.87 -18.62 -0.07
C LEU A 668 23.65 -19.46 -1.35
N ARG A 669 24.40 -19.21 -2.42
CA ARG A 669 24.34 -19.96 -3.68
C ARG A 669 24.66 -21.44 -3.47
N GLU A 670 25.79 -21.75 -2.83
CA GLU A 670 26.18 -23.11 -2.48
C GLU A 670 25.13 -23.81 -1.60
N TYR A 671 24.55 -23.08 -0.66
CA TYR A 671 23.47 -23.60 0.18
C TYR A 671 22.22 -23.91 -0.67
N LYS A 672 21.78 -22.97 -1.51
CA LYS A 672 20.59 -23.11 -2.36
C LYS A 672 20.73 -24.27 -3.35
N GLU A 673 21.89 -24.42 -4.02
CA GLU A 673 22.17 -25.53 -4.94
C GLU A 673 22.09 -26.89 -4.25
N ARG A 674 22.49 -26.98 -2.98
CA ARG A 674 22.39 -28.18 -2.18
C ARG A 674 20.98 -28.54 -1.78
N VAL A 675 20.17 -27.54 -1.32
CA VAL A 675 18.83 -27.77 -0.78
C VAL A 675 17.73 -27.74 -1.84
N ASP A 676 17.96 -27.09 -2.96
CA ASP A 676 17.00 -26.98 -4.08
C ASP A 676 17.70 -27.18 -5.44
N PRO A 677 18.21 -28.39 -5.71
CA PRO A 677 18.99 -28.68 -6.93
C PRO A 677 18.17 -28.50 -8.22
N ASN A 678 16.84 -28.56 -8.14
CA ASN A 678 15.93 -28.32 -9.27
C ASN A 678 15.58 -26.85 -9.43
N ASN A 679 16.02 -25.99 -8.50
CA ASN A 679 15.74 -24.57 -8.46
C ASN A 679 14.24 -24.24 -8.58
N VAL A 680 13.40 -24.98 -7.86
CA VAL A 680 11.93 -24.91 -7.91
C VAL A 680 11.38 -23.72 -7.13
N ILE A 681 12.01 -23.40 -5.98
CA ILE A 681 11.48 -22.38 -5.07
C ILE A 681 12.13 -21.03 -5.33
N ASN A 682 11.34 -20.05 -5.76
CA ASN A 682 11.72 -18.65 -5.97
C ASN A 682 13.04 -18.48 -6.77
N PRO A 683 13.15 -19.07 -7.98
CA PRO A 683 14.40 -19.17 -8.72
C PRO A 683 14.95 -17.81 -9.13
N GLY A 684 16.29 -17.74 -9.26
CA GLY A 684 17.01 -16.55 -9.73
C GLY A 684 17.11 -15.41 -8.72
N LYS A 685 16.63 -15.59 -7.47
CA LYS A 685 16.71 -14.55 -6.42
C LYS A 685 17.80 -14.88 -5.40
N LEU A 686 18.47 -13.84 -4.94
CA LEU A 686 19.50 -13.86 -3.88
C LEU A 686 20.79 -14.66 -4.19
N VAL A 687 20.89 -15.32 -5.31
CA VAL A 687 22.02 -16.20 -5.67
C VAL A 687 22.90 -15.65 -6.81
N GLN A 688 22.49 -14.56 -7.43
CA GLN A 688 23.22 -13.90 -8.51
C GLN A 688 23.20 -12.39 -8.29
N LYS A 689 24.33 -11.74 -8.58
CA LYS A 689 24.47 -10.28 -8.44
C LYS A 689 23.63 -9.51 -9.46
N GLU A 690 23.52 -10.06 -10.65
CA GLU A 690 22.70 -9.50 -11.72
C GLU A 690 21.37 -10.27 -11.80
N VAL A 691 20.28 -9.55 -11.89
CA VAL A 691 18.96 -10.13 -12.05
C VAL A 691 18.80 -10.55 -13.51
N GLU A 692 18.53 -11.82 -13.77
CA GLU A 692 18.40 -12.39 -15.12
C GLU A 692 17.34 -11.67 -15.96
N VAL A 693 16.25 -11.28 -15.35
CA VAL A 693 15.15 -10.53 -15.98
C VAL A 693 15.05 -9.15 -15.36
N ALA A 694 15.40 -8.11 -16.11
CA ALA A 694 15.33 -6.74 -15.60
C ALA A 694 13.89 -6.37 -15.18
N PRO A 695 13.70 -5.85 -13.96
CA PRO A 695 12.40 -5.40 -13.51
C PRO A 695 11.93 -4.16 -14.29
N PHE A 696 10.61 -3.97 -14.36
CA PHE A 696 9.99 -2.80 -14.94
C PHE A 696 8.87 -2.26 -14.05
N SER A 697 8.47 -1.02 -14.27
CA SER A 697 7.33 -0.41 -13.61
C SER A 697 6.21 -0.09 -14.60
N ILE A 698 4.98 -0.02 -14.12
CA ILE A 698 3.84 0.47 -14.89
C ILE A 698 3.65 1.93 -14.55
N SER A 699 3.74 2.80 -15.57
CA SER A 699 3.58 4.25 -15.42
C SER A 699 2.14 4.67 -15.74
N TRP A 700 1.47 5.21 -14.75
CA TRP A 700 0.13 5.75 -14.92
C TRP A 700 0.13 7.09 -15.66
N ASP A 701 1.21 7.88 -15.55
CA ASP A 701 1.32 9.17 -16.24
C ASP A 701 1.24 8.97 -17.76
N ARG A 702 1.96 7.97 -18.28
CA ARG A 702 1.85 7.60 -19.70
C ARG A 702 0.47 7.06 -20.08
N LEU A 703 -0.18 6.34 -19.18
CA LEU A 703 -1.54 5.89 -19.40
C LEU A 703 -2.51 7.08 -19.45
N THR A 704 -2.35 8.09 -18.56
CA THR A 704 -3.15 9.32 -18.61
C THR A 704 -2.93 10.12 -19.89
N GLU A 705 -1.70 10.23 -20.37
CA GLU A 705 -1.35 10.84 -21.66
C GLU A 705 -2.01 10.08 -22.82
N CYS A 706 -1.90 8.75 -22.83
CA CYS A 706 -2.52 7.90 -23.84
C CYS A 706 -4.05 8.09 -23.85
N ILE A 707 -4.71 8.00 -22.71
CA ILE A 707 -6.16 8.20 -22.58
C ILE A 707 -6.56 9.62 -23.01
N SER A 708 -5.75 10.62 -22.69
CA SER A 708 -5.99 12.01 -23.10
C SER A 708 -5.93 12.22 -24.62
N SER A 709 -5.12 11.42 -25.32
CA SER A 709 -5.00 11.47 -26.79
C SER A 709 -6.12 10.72 -27.52
N LEU A 710 -6.85 9.83 -26.85
CA LEU A 710 -7.93 9.03 -27.46
C LEU A 710 -9.24 9.81 -27.55
N GLU A 711 -10.10 9.47 -28.51
CA GLU A 711 -11.47 9.96 -28.61
C GLU A 711 -12.41 9.16 -27.71
N LEU A 712 -12.23 9.25 -26.40
CA LEU A 712 -13.09 8.62 -25.40
C LEU A 712 -14.15 9.59 -24.90
N PRO A 713 -15.43 9.17 -24.73
CA PRO A 713 -16.40 9.94 -23.97
C PRO A 713 -15.87 10.19 -22.55
N GLU A 714 -15.94 11.43 -22.10
CA GLU A 714 -15.56 11.84 -20.74
C GLU A 714 -14.12 11.43 -20.30
N LYS A 715 -13.19 11.44 -21.25
CA LYS A 715 -11.77 11.14 -20.97
C LYS A 715 -11.17 11.95 -19.82
N SER A 716 -11.62 13.18 -19.59
CA SER A 716 -11.17 14.01 -18.47
C SER A 716 -11.47 13.37 -17.12
N GLN A 717 -12.65 12.74 -16.96
CA GLN A 717 -13.01 12.03 -15.75
C GLN A 717 -12.14 10.78 -15.54
N LEU A 718 -11.85 10.02 -16.59
CA LEU A 718 -10.95 8.86 -16.52
C LEU A 718 -9.52 9.28 -16.14
N VAL A 719 -9.02 10.35 -16.74
CA VAL A 719 -7.68 10.89 -16.44
C VAL A 719 -7.58 11.35 -14.99
N GLU A 720 -8.58 12.06 -14.49
CA GLU A 720 -8.61 12.53 -13.11
C GLU A 720 -8.62 11.34 -12.12
N MET A 721 -9.45 10.34 -12.37
CA MET A 721 -9.48 9.12 -11.55
C MET A 721 -8.15 8.38 -11.53
N LEU A 722 -7.47 8.29 -12.68
CA LEU A 722 -6.15 7.65 -12.77
C LEU A 722 -5.12 8.41 -11.94
N LYS A 723 -5.13 9.72 -11.95
CA LYS A 723 -4.26 10.54 -11.09
C LYS A 723 -4.46 10.24 -9.61
N HIS A 724 -5.69 10.03 -9.16
CA HIS A 724 -5.97 9.64 -7.78
C HIS A 724 -5.48 8.22 -7.45
N VAL A 725 -5.59 7.28 -8.39
CA VAL A 725 -5.19 5.88 -8.16
C VAL A 725 -3.67 5.67 -8.22
N GLN A 726 -2.98 6.44 -9.07
CA GLN A 726 -1.54 6.29 -9.30
C GLN A 726 -0.68 6.51 -8.05
N ILE A 727 -1.12 7.40 -7.12
CA ILE A 727 -0.39 7.67 -5.88
C ILE A 727 -0.44 6.51 -4.86
N CYS A 728 -1.04 5.37 -5.21
CA CYS A 728 -1.14 4.21 -4.34
C CYS A 728 0.23 3.58 -4.05
N THR A 729 0.68 3.65 -2.79
CA THR A 729 1.94 3.06 -2.32
C THR A 729 1.88 1.54 -2.11
N ARG A 730 0.78 0.88 -2.45
CA ARG A 730 0.54 -0.57 -2.34
C ARG A 730 0.75 -1.18 -0.95
N CYS A 731 0.77 -0.37 0.11
CA CYS A 731 1.02 -0.80 1.50
C CYS A 731 -0.02 -1.77 2.08
N GLY A 732 -1.23 -1.84 1.52
CA GLY A 732 -2.28 -2.77 1.92
C GLY A 732 -3.05 -2.43 3.20
N LYS A 733 -2.80 -1.30 3.88
CA LYS A 733 -3.53 -0.89 5.11
C LYS A 733 -5.05 -0.87 4.94
N CYS A 734 -5.54 -0.55 3.74
CA CYS A 734 -6.97 -0.54 3.39
C CYS A 734 -7.65 -1.92 3.41
N LYS A 735 -6.88 -3.01 3.44
CA LYS A 735 -7.37 -4.40 3.41
C LYS A 735 -8.27 -4.71 4.60
N GLN A 736 -7.84 -4.38 5.82
CA GLN A 736 -8.55 -4.76 7.05
C GLN A 736 -9.85 -4.00 7.31
N VAL A 737 -9.94 -2.75 6.82
CA VAL A 737 -11.14 -1.93 7.01
C VAL A 737 -12.18 -2.13 5.92
N CYS A 738 -11.81 -2.84 4.84
CA CYS A 738 -12.70 -3.06 3.71
C CYS A 738 -13.71 -4.18 4.01
N PRO A 739 -15.02 -3.89 4.01
CA PRO A 739 -16.06 -4.90 4.26
C PRO A 739 -16.16 -5.96 3.14
N MET A 740 -15.58 -5.68 1.97
CA MET A 740 -15.52 -6.63 0.85
C MET A 740 -14.32 -7.57 0.93
N TYR A 741 -13.37 -7.29 1.84
CA TYR A 741 -12.29 -8.21 2.15
C TYR A 741 -12.74 -9.22 3.20
N TYR A 742 -13.06 -10.42 2.77
CA TYR A 742 -13.32 -11.54 3.65
C TYR A 742 -12.60 -12.79 3.14
N PRO A 743 -12.23 -13.68 4.03
CA PRO A 743 -11.22 -14.70 3.76
C PRO A 743 -11.47 -15.63 2.58
N GLN A 744 -12.73 -15.87 2.25
CA GLN A 744 -13.11 -16.87 1.24
C GLN A 744 -13.24 -16.32 -0.19
N LYS A 745 -13.37 -14.99 -0.38
CA LYS A 745 -13.59 -14.38 -1.70
C LYS A 745 -13.07 -12.95 -1.85
N GLY A 746 -12.58 -12.33 -0.79
CA GLY A 746 -12.31 -10.90 -0.78
C GLY A 746 -10.93 -10.50 -1.31
N TYR A 747 -10.10 -11.45 -1.76
CA TYR A 747 -8.71 -11.13 -2.11
C TYR A 747 -8.60 -10.15 -3.27
N LEU A 748 -9.45 -10.29 -4.27
CA LEU A 748 -9.50 -9.42 -5.45
C LEU A 748 -10.06 -8.02 -5.17
N TYR A 749 -10.91 -7.88 -4.16
CA TYR A 749 -11.85 -6.78 -4.08
C TYR A 749 -11.49 -5.68 -3.08
N HIS A 750 -10.44 -5.84 -2.30
CA HIS A 750 -9.99 -4.74 -1.42
C HIS A 750 -9.29 -3.63 -2.22
N PRO A 751 -9.29 -2.37 -1.72
CA PRO A 751 -8.92 -1.20 -2.51
C PRO A 751 -7.56 -1.29 -3.20
N ARG A 752 -6.49 -1.73 -2.50
CA ARG A 752 -5.16 -1.89 -3.11
C ARG A 752 -5.20 -2.74 -4.40
N ASN A 753 -5.86 -3.90 -4.32
CA ASN A 753 -5.90 -4.83 -5.43
C ASN A 753 -6.79 -4.32 -6.57
N LYS A 754 -7.91 -3.65 -6.24
CA LYS A 754 -8.72 -2.95 -7.24
C LYS A 754 -7.90 -1.91 -7.99
N ASN A 755 -7.16 -1.07 -7.28
CA ASN A 755 -6.33 -0.03 -7.88
C ASN A 755 -5.34 -0.61 -8.90
N ILE A 756 -4.65 -1.70 -8.53
CA ILE A 756 -3.73 -2.40 -9.45
C ILE A 756 -4.48 -2.92 -10.69
N THR A 757 -5.63 -3.57 -10.49
CA THR A 757 -6.42 -4.18 -11.57
C THR A 757 -7.04 -3.14 -12.51
N ILE A 758 -7.53 -2.01 -11.97
CA ILE A 758 -8.08 -0.90 -12.76
C ILE A 758 -7.04 -0.44 -13.80
N GLY A 759 -5.77 -0.27 -13.40
CA GLY A 759 -4.73 0.18 -14.31
C GLY A 759 -4.50 -0.74 -15.49
N SER A 760 -4.41 -2.03 -15.24
CA SER A 760 -4.23 -3.01 -16.31
C SER A 760 -5.44 -3.12 -17.21
N LEU A 761 -6.66 -3.04 -16.66
CA LEU A 761 -7.90 -3.00 -17.46
C LEU A 761 -7.97 -1.76 -18.35
N LEU A 762 -7.66 -0.58 -17.82
CA LEU A 762 -7.67 0.66 -18.59
C LEU A 762 -6.57 0.68 -19.67
N ALA A 763 -5.40 0.10 -19.37
CA ALA A 763 -4.35 -0.08 -20.36
C ALA A 763 -4.79 -0.99 -21.53
N ALA A 764 -5.43 -2.12 -21.22
CA ALA A 764 -6.00 -3.00 -22.23
C ALA A 764 -7.13 -2.31 -23.00
N LEU A 765 -7.98 -1.52 -22.35
CA LEU A 765 -9.06 -0.76 -22.97
C LEU A 765 -8.49 0.30 -23.93
N ALA A 766 -7.48 1.06 -23.51
CA ALA A 766 -6.83 2.05 -24.36
C ALA A 766 -6.23 1.42 -25.63
N TYR A 767 -5.61 0.24 -25.49
CA TYR A 767 -5.04 -0.50 -26.61
C TYR A 767 -6.12 -1.06 -27.57
N THR A 768 -7.23 -1.59 -27.04
CA THR A 768 -8.25 -2.29 -27.87
C THR A 768 -9.27 -1.37 -28.49
N GLN A 769 -9.29 -0.09 -28.16
CA GLN A 769 -10.32 0.84 -28.62
C GLN A 769 -10.38 0.99 -30.14
N GLU A 770 -9.24 0.99 -30.81
CA GLU A 770 -9.15 1.12 -32.27
C GLU A 770 -9.39 -0.22 -33.00
N ILE A 771 -9.46 -1.35 -32.28
CA ILE A 771 -9.27 -2.66 -32.84
C ILE A 771 -10.58 -3.47 -32.93
N ASN A 772 -11.37 -3.51 -31.84
CA ASN A 772 -12.51 -4.43 -31.77
C ASN A 772 -13.55 -3.98 -30.74
N SER A 773 -14.76 -3.65 -31.21
CA SER A 773 -15.87 -3.23 -30.36
C SER A 773 -16.33 -4.32 -29.36
N SER A 774 -16.22 -5.60 -29.70
CA SER A 774 -16.58 -6.72 -28.83
C SER A 774 -15.60 -6.87 -27.66
N ALA A 775 -14.29 -6.81 -27.93
CA ALA A 775 -13.25 -6.85 -26.90
C ALA A 775 -13.35 -5.65 -25.96
N ARG A 776 -13.63 -4.46 -26.47
CA ARG A 776 -13.88 -3.27 -25.65
C ARG A 776 -15.06 -3.48 -24.70
N GLN A 777 -16.18 -4.02 -25.18
CA GLN A 777 -17.36 -4.26 -24.37
C GLN A 777 -17.12 -5.31 -23.27
N GLU A 778 -16.32 -6.32 -23.55
CA GLU A 778 -15.91 -7.33 -22.56
C GLU A 778 -15.06 -6.70 -21.46
N LEU A 779 -14.06 -5.88 -21.81
CA LEU A 779 -13.21 -5.17 -20.83
C LEU A 779 -14.01 -4.21 -19.95
N LEU A 780 -14.96 -3.46 -20.53
CA LEU A 780 -15.85 -2.60 -19.76
C LEU A 780 -16.74 -3.42 -18.82
N THR A 781 -17.18 -4.60 -19.23
CA THR A 781 -17.96 -5.52 -18.38
C THR A 781 -17.13 -6.03 -17.21
N GLN A 782 -15.89 -6.45 -17.45
CA GLN A 782 -14.96 -6.86 -16.39
C GLN A 782 -14.64 -5.71 -15.43
N LEU A 783 -14.49 -4.49 -15.93
CA LEU A 783 -14.31 -3.30 -15.09
C LEU A 783 -15.57 -3.06 -14.23
N ARG A 784 -16.76 -3.22 -14.79
CA ARG A 784 -18.01 -3.13 -14.03
C ARG A 784 -18.09 -4.17 -12.93
N GLU A 785 -17.79 -5.43 -13.22
CA GLU A 785 -17.75 -6.51 -12.24
C GLU A 785 -16.80 -6.18 -11.07
N LEU A 786 -15.60 -5.68 -11.38
CA LEU A 786 -14.66 -5.24 -10.36
C LEU A 786 -15.22 -4.12 -9.48
N MET A 787 -15.92 -3.16 -10.08
CA MET A 787 -16.52 -2.04 -9.35
C MET A 787 -17.69 -2.45 -8.49
N ASP A 788 -18.46 -3.48 -8.87
CA ASP A 788 -19.61 -3.96 -8.10
C ASP A 788 -19.23 -4.48 -6.70
N PHE A 789 -17.99 -4.87 -6.49
CA PHE A 789 -17.47 -5.26 -5.19
C PHE A 789 -16.95 -4.07 -4.34
N CYS A 790 -17.70 -2.98 -4.30
CA CYS A 790 -17.46 -1.85 -3.41
C CYS A 790 -18.77 -1.39 -2.77
N THR A 791 -18.77 -1.20 -1.46
CA THR A 791 -19.91 -0.64 -0.71
C THR A 791 -19.90 0.88 -0.66
N ALA A 792 -18.90 1.52 -1.27
CA ALA A 792 -18.68 2.97 -1.25
C ALA A 792 -18.72 3.59 0.16
N CYS A 793 -18.15 2.90 1.17
CA CYS A 793 -18.23 3.31 2.57
C CYS A 793 -17.13 4.29 3.02
N GLY A 794 -16.14 4.62 2.18
CA GLY A 794 -15.06 5.58 2.46
C GLY A 794 -13.98 5.14 3.45
N LYS A 795 -14.18 4.07 4.26
CA LYS A 795 -13.24 3.64 5.32
C LYS A 795 -11.80 3.41 4.87
N CYS A 796 -11.61 3.11 3.59
CA CYS A 796 -10.27 2.91 3.04
C CYS A 796 -9.46 4.21 2.98
N MET A 797 -10.12 5.36 2.82
CA MET A 797 -9.48 6.67 2.84
C MET A 797 -8.95 7.02 4.24
N ASP A 798 -9.69 6.69 5.30
CA ASP A 798 -9.32 7.03 6.68
C ASP A 798 -7.95 6.45 7.06
N VAL A 799 -7.67 5.19 6.62
CA VAL A 799 -6.42 4.48 6.93
C VAL A 799 -5.36 4.64 5.83
N CYS A 800 -5.67 5.35 4.75
CA CYS A 800 -4.75 5.52 3.63
C CYS A 800 -3.74 6.64 3.94
N PRO A 801 -2.43 6.37 3.94
CA PRO A 801 -1.42 7.38 4.25
C PRO A 801 -1.33 8.47 3.18
N VAL A 802 -1.77 8.16 1.94
CA VAL A 802 -1.82 9.11 0.82
C VAL A 802 -3.26 9.57 0.51
N LYS A 803 -4.23 9.24 1.37
CA LYS A 803 -5.63 9.70 1.33
C LYS A 803 -6.38 9.40 0.03
N ILE A 804 -6.14 8.23 -0.59
CA ILE A 804 -6.92 7.80 -1.76
C ILE A 804 -8.33 7.43 -1.34
N ASP A 805 -9.33 8.09 -1.89
CA ASP A 805 -10.72 7.68 -1.78
C ASP A 805 -11.09 6.69 -2.90
N SER A 806 -10.87 5.39 -2.63
CA SER A 806 -11.27 4.34 -3.59
C SER A 806 -12.79 4.17 -3.68
N ALA A 807 -13.57 4.75 -2.77
CA ALA A 807 -15.03 4.75 -2.88
C ALA A 807 -15.45 5.75 -3.96
N ASP A 808 -14.90 6.97 -3.95
CA ASP A 808 -15.14 7.98 -4.98
C ASP A 808 -14.70 7.50 -6.37
N VAL A 809 -13.49 6.94 -6.48
CA VAL A 809 -13.01 6.29 -7.72
C VAL A 809 -14.01 5.24 -8.23
N THR A 810 -14.55 4.41 -7.34
CA THR A 810 -15.55 3.39 -7.73
C THR A 810 -16.86 4.01 -8.20
N LEU A 811 -17.36 5.05 -7.52
CA LEU A 811 -18.59 5.73 -7.90
C LEU A 811 -18.46 6.42 -9.26
N SER A 812 -17.35 7.09 -9.48
CA SER A 812 -17.04 7.75 -10.75
C SER A 812 -16.93 6.74 -11.90
N LEU A 813 -16.24 5.60 -11.71
CA LEU A 813 -16.18 4.53 -12.72
C LEU A 813 -17.54 3.89 -12.99
N ARG A 814 -18.37 3.66 -11.98
CA ARG A 814 -19.74 3.17 -12.19
C ARG A 814 -20.58 4.14 -13.01
N SER A 815 -20.45 5.44 -12.74
CA SER A 815 -21.14 6.49 -13.51
C SER A 815 -20.66 6.51 -14.96
N TYR A 816 -19.36 6.42 -15.20
CA TYR A 816 -18.81 6.30 -16.55
C TYR A 816 -19.36 5.06 -17.28
N LEU A 817 -19.31 3.88 -16.64
CA LEU A 817 -19.75 2.62 -17.23
C LEU A 817 -21.25 2.61 -17.53
N GLU A 818 -22.09 3.24 -16.69
CA GLU A 818 -23.52 3.36 -16.98
C GLU A 818 -23.78 4.21 -18.23
N ARG A 819 -23.04 5.29 -18.45
CA ARG A 819 -23.13 6.10 -19.66
C ARG A 819 -22.68 5.36 -20.91
N GLU A 820 -21.69 4.49 -20.78
CA GLU A 820 -21.26 3.55 -21.85
C GLU A 820 -22.27 2.40 -22.09
N GLY A 821 -23.41 2.38 -21.39
CA GLY A 821 -24.43 1.34 -21.51
C GLY A 821 -24.10 0.05 -20.75
N ILE A 822 -23.04 0.02 -19.95
CA ILE A 822 -22.63 -1.12 -19.12
C ILE A 822 -23.21 -0.97 -17.72
N SER A 823 -24.44 -1.40 -17.54
CA SER A 823 -25.09 -1.42 -16.22
C SER A 823 -24.86 -2.76 -15.52
N GLY A 824 -24.73 -2.73 -14.17
CA GLY A 824 -24.54 -3.94 -13.36
C GLY A 824 -25.72 -4.91 -13.44
N SER A 825 -26.93 -4.40 -13.19
CA SER A 825 -28.18 -5.14 -13.33
C SER A 825 -29.29 -4.20 -13.74
N PRO A 826 -29.77 -4.25 -15.00
CA PRO A 826 -30.83 -3.37 -15.48
C PRO A 826 -32.11 -3.43 -14.63
N TRP A 827 -32.40 -4.59 -14.07
CA TRP A 827 -33.54 -4.78 -13.17
C TRP A 827 -33.32 -4.05 -11.83
N LYS A 828 -32.14 -4.14 -11.27
CA LYS A 828 -31.77 -3.48 -10.01
C LYS A 828 -31.81 -1.96 -10.18
N SER A 829 -31.22 -1.41 -11.24
CA SER A 829 -31.26 0.01 -11.55
C SER A 829 -32.69 0.53 -11.73
N ARG A 830 -33.56 -0.18 -12.45
CA ARG A 830 -34.97 0.14 -12.59
C ARG A 830 -35.70 0.12 -11.24
N MET A 831 -35.46 -0.87 -10.42
CA MET A 831 -36.09 -0.98 -9.09
C MET A 831 -35.65 0.17 -8.19
N LEU A 832 -34.37 0.54 -8.22
CA LEU A 832 -33.86 1.67 -7.44
C LEU A 832 -34.42 3.00 -7.92
N GLN A 833 -34.59 3.20 -9.22
CA GLN A 833 -35.24 4.39 -9.79
C GLN A 833 -36.72 4.48 -9.35
N LEU A 834 -37.49 3.40 -9.44
CA LEU A 834 -38.85 3.33 -8.95
C LEU A 834 -38.91 3.61 -7.45
N TRP A 835 -38.03 2.98 -6.67
CA TRP A 835 -37.94 3.13 -5.24
C TRP A 835 -37.63 4.57 -4.80
N SER A 836 -36.72 5.26 -5.52
CA SER A 836 -36.40 6.66 -5.22
C SER A 836 -37.45 7.66 -5.68
N HIS A 837 -38.29 7.30 -6.64
CA HIS A 837 -39.31 8.16 -7.20
C HIS A 837 -40.62 8.20 -6.40
N ASP A 838 -41.04 7.05 -5.87
CA ASP A 838 -42.32 6.90 -5.21
C ASP A 838 -42.18 6.55 -3.72
N SER A 839 -42.51 7.53 -2.86
CA SER A 839 -42.40 7.37 -1.40
C SER A 839 -43.43 6.37 -0.83
N GLU A 840 -44.54 6.10 -1.53
CA GLU A 840 -45.59 5.15 -1.08
C GLU A 840 -45.14 3.70 -1.32
N LEU A 841 -44.34 3.44 -2.35
CA LEU A 841 -43.78 2.10 -2.62
C LEU A 841 -42.74 1.64 -1.59
N LEU A 842 -42.03 2.56 -0.96
CA LEU A 842 -40.97 2.24 0.02
C LEU A 842 -41.46 1.37 1.21
N PRO A 843 -42.55 1.73 1.92
CA PRO A 843 -43.09 0.91 3.00
C PRO A 843 -43.57 -0.47 2.54
N TRP A 844 -44.14 -0.60 1.34
CA TRP A 844 -44.54 -1.86 0.76
C TRP A 844 -43.36 -2.75 0.40
N ALA A 845 -42.33 -2.18 -0.22
CA ALA A 845 -41.10 -2.89 -0.55
C ALA A 845 -40.36 -3.35 0.73
N ALA A 846 -40.38 -2.54 1.79
CA ALA A 846 -39.82 -2.92 3.08
C ALA A 846 -40.54 -4.12 3.70
N LYS A 847 -41.90 -4.16 3.63
CA LYS A 847 -42.68 -5.32 4.09
C LYS A 847 -42.39 -6.57 3.27
N ALA A 848 -42.29 -6.44 1.95
CA ALA A 848 -41.96 -7.56 1.06
C ALA A 848 -40.52 -8.09 1.36
N ALA A 849 -39.56 -7.19 1.61
CA ALA A 849 -38.22 -7.58 2.01
C ALA A 849 -38.18 -8.29 3.34
N ALA A 850 -38.93 -7.81 4.35
CA ALA A 850 -39.03 -8.45 5.66
C ALA A 850 -39.67 -9.85 5.59
N LEU A 851 -40.69 -10.01 4.75
CA LEU A 851 -41.29 -11.32 4.48
C LEU A 851 -40.31 -12.28 3.79
N GLY A 852 -39.66 -11.81 2.71
CA GLY A 852 -38.61 -12.55 1.98
C GLY A 852 -37.46 -12.99 2.89
N GLN A 853 -37.01 -12.12 3.78
CA GLN A 853 -35.99 -12.43 4.76
C GLN A 853 -36.45 -13.48 5.78
N THR A 854 -37.70 -13.44 6.20
CA THR A 854 -38.26 -14.46 7.10
C THR A 854 -38.30 -15.84 6.43
N ILE A 855 -38.67 -15.90 5.16
CA ILE A 855 -38.62 -17.11 4.36
C ILE A 855 -37.17 -17.60 4.19
N GLN A 856 -36.24 -16.71 3.85
CA GLN A 856 -34.83 -17.03 3.69
C GLN A 856 -34.23 -17.56 5.01
N ASN A 857 -34.46 -16.86 6.12
CA ASN A 857 -34.00 -17.31 7.43
C ASN A 857 -34.53 -18.69 7.84
N THR A 858 -35.74 -19.01 7.43
CA THR A 858 -36.35 -20.32 7.66
C THR A 858 -35.69 -21.37 6.75
N ALA A 859 -35.55 -21.10 5.48
CA ALA A 859 -34.95 -22.01 4.49
C ALA A 859 -33.50 -22.35 4.83
N VAL A 860 -32.70 -21.34 5.20
CA VAL A 860 -31.26 -21.51 5.57
C VAL A 860 -31.08 -22.45 6.77
N ARG A 861 -32.06 -22.54 7.70
CA ARG A 861 -31.98 -23.45 8.84
C ARG A 861 -32.03 -24.93 8.43
N PHE A 862 -32.68 -25.23 7.30
CA PHE A 862 -32.80 -26.58 6.76
C PHE A 862 -31.60 -26.98 5.87
N ILE A 863 -30.72 -26.04 5.50
CA ILE A 863 -29.52 -26.35 4.72
C ILE A 863 -28.42 -26.80 5.66
N PRO A 864 -27.80 -28.00 5.49
CA PRO A 864 -26.70 -28.46 6.33
C PRO A 864 -25.51 -27.49 6.31
N PRO A 865 -24.78 -27.32 7.44
CA PRO A 865 -23.66 -26.38 7.54
C PRO A 865 -22.59 -26.56 6.46
N PHE A 866 -22.31 -27.80 6.08
CA PHE A 866 -21.35 -28.16 5.03
C PHE A 866 -21.77 -27.60 3.65
N TRP A 867 -23.05 -27.69 3.27
CA TRP A 867 -23.56 -27.14 2.03
C TRP A 867 -23.61 -25.61 2.06
N ARG A 868 -23.94 -24.99 3.19
CA ARG A 868 -23.94 -23.53 3.36
C ARG A 868 -22.56 -22.92 3.11
N ARG A 869 -21.51 -23.56 3.59
CA ARG A 869 -20.13 -23.09 3.38
C ARG A 869 -19.68 -23.12 1.90
N ARG A 870 -20.24 -24.04 1.10
CA ARG A 870 -19.96 -24.15 -0.34
C ARG A 870 -20.82 -23.25 -1.23
N MET A 871 -21.88 -22.64 -0.69
CA MET A 871 -22.73 -21.74 -1.47
C MET A 871 -22.02 -20.42 -1.74
N LYS A 872 -21.93 -20.05 -3.04
CA LYS A 872 -21.28 -18.79 -3.47
C LYS A 872 -22.09 -17.55 -3.04
N ASN A 873 -23.40 -17.66 -2.79
CA ASN A 873 -24.24 -16.54 -2.43
C ASN A 873 -24.33 -16.37 -0.90
N PRO A 874 -23.87 -15.22 -0.33
CA PRO A 874 -23.88 -14.96 1.10
C PRO A 874 -25.26 -15.08 1.76
N VAL A 875 -26.33 -14.81 0.99
CA VAL A 875 -27.73 -14.92 1.46
C VAL A 875 -28.07 -16.33 1.96
N PHE A 876 -27.40 -17.37 1.45
CA PHE A 876 -27.63 -18.74 1.86
C PHE A 876 -26.60 -19.30 2.85
N GLN A 877 -25.60 -18.52 3.22
CA GLN A 877 -24.53 -18.95 4.16
C GLN A 877 -24.97 -18.89 5.64
N GLY A 878 -25.90 -18.01 5.96
CA GLY A 878 -26.42 -17.86 7.33
C GLY A 878 -27.72 -17.07 7.37
N PRO A 879 -28.44 -17.10 8.53
CA PRO A 879 -29.62 -16.28 8.72
C PRO A 879 -29.23 -14.81 8.78
N GLY A 880 -29.94 -13.96 8.04
CA GLY A 880 -29.82 -12.51 8.13
C GLY A 880 -30.49 -11.91 9.37
N PRO A 881 -30.21 -10.63 9.68
CA PRO A 881 -30.86 -9.95 10.79
C PRO A 881 -32.38 -9.84 10.55
N LYS A 882 -33.18 -9.97 11.60
CA LYS A 882 -34.64 -9.95 11.49
C LYS A 882 -35.13 -8.53 11.19
N LEU A 883 -35.72 -8.32 10.01
CA LEU A 883 -36.31 -7.06 9.59
C LEU A 883 -37.68 -6.85 10.22
N GLY A 884 -37.98 -5.60 10.60
CA GLY A 884 -39.29 -5.20 11.16
C GLY A 884 -40.36 -5.09 10.05
N MET A 885 -41.61 -5.41 10.42
CA MET A 885 -42.77 -5.29 9.53
C MET A 885 -43.45 -3.91 9.61
N THR A 886 -43.15 -3.11 10.60
CA THR A 886 -43.73 -1.78 10.85
C THR A 886 -42.66 -0.70 10.89
N ASN A 887 -42.90 0.34 10.12
CA ASN A 887 -42.03 1.53 10.08
C ASN A 887 -42.29 2.49 11.28
N ILE A 888 -41.41 3.51 11.40
CA ILE A 888 -41.49 4.48 12.52
C ILE A 888 -42.83 5.25 12.51
N SER A 889 -43.32 5.70 11.34
CA SER A 889 -44.56 6.47 11.21
C SER A 889 -45.78 5.64 11.61
N GLN A 890 -45.81 4.33 11.25
CA GLN A 890 -46.86 3.40 11.66
C GLN A 890 -46.86 3.14 13.18
N LYS A 891 -45.69 3.01 13.80
CA LYS A 891 -45.56 2.82 15.26
C LYS A 891 -45.99 4.04 16.04
N MET A 892 -45.87 5.22 15.48
CA MET A 892 -46.24 6.50 16.13
C MET A 892 -47.65 6.95 15.74
N ASN A 893 -48.35 6.22 14.84
CA ASN A 893 -49.63 6.64 14.27
C ASN A 893 -49.63 8.06 13.68
N LEU A 894 -48.51 8.42 13.00
CA LEU A 894 -48.40 9.74 12.37
C LEU A 894 -49.33 9.82 11.17
N THR A 895 -50.28 10.73 11.18
CA THR A 895 -51.27 10.94 10.12
C THR A 895 -51.12 12.29 9.38
N GLU A 896 -50.67 13.34 10.09
CA GLU A 896 -50.47 14.69 9.54
C GLU A 896 -49.39 15.42 10.35
N GLY A 897 -48.58 16.27 9.71
CA GLY A 897 -47.68 17.30 10.17
C GLY A 897 -46.93 17.05 11.45
N ASN A 898 -45.64 16.99 11.38
CA ASN A 898 -44.84 16.14 12.22
C ASN A 898 -43.78 16.90 13.01
N LEU A 899 -44.20 18.07 13.53
CA LEU A 899 -43.45 18.78 14.52
C LEU A 899 -43.81 18.26 15.90
N ILE A 900 -42.84 17.60 16.54
CA ILE A 900 -43.00 17.01 17.87
C ILE A 900 -42.25 17.90 18.86
N ILE A 901 -42.99 18.50 19.80
CA ILE A 901 -42.43 19.41 20.79
C ILE A 901 -42.35 18.65 22.13
N PRO A 902 -41.27 18.79 22.92
CA PRO A 902 -41.14 18.14 24.22
C PRO A 902 -42.28 18.56 25.18
N GLY A 903 -42.83 17.66 26.01
CA GLY A 903 -44.03 17.84 26.82
C GLY A 903 -44.03 19.06 27.72
N ASP A 904 -45.25 19.56 28.10
CA ASP A 904 -45.57 20.77 28.87
C ASP A 904 -45.26 22.12 28.24
N ALA A 905 -44.90 22.18 26.98
CA ALA A 905 -44.68 23.47 26.28
C ALA A 905 -46.01 24.12 25.85
N SER A 906 -46.84 24.53 26.80
CA SER A 906 -47.92 25.53 26.58
C SER A 906 -47.38 26.96 26.43
N ALA A 907 -46.07 27.17 26.57
CA ALA A 907 -45.37 28.42 26.35
C ALA A 907 -44.81 28.46 24.92
N LYS A 908 -45.26 29.43 24.11
CA LYS A 908 -44.66 29.86 22.86
C LYS A 908 -43.22 30.29 23.17
N GLY A 909 -42.30 29.35 23.11
CA GLY A 909 -40.87 29.60 23.34
C GLY A 909 -40.13 29.28 22.03
N ASP A 910 -39.04 29.99 21.80
CA ASP A 910 -38.11 29.75 20.67
C ASP A 910 -37.32 28.46 20.92
N PHE A 911 -37.95 27.32 20.58
CA PHE A 911 -37.31 26.00 20.75
C PHE A 911 -36.29 25.77 19.65
N PRO A 912 -35.08 25.26 19.99
CA PRO A 912 -34.15 24.79 18.97
C PRO A 912 -34.73 23.57 18.26
N GLY A 913 -35.03 23.74 16.96
CA GLY A 913 -35.59 22.67 16.15
C GLY A 913 -34.56 21.85 15.44
N VAL A 914 -34.82 20.56 15.33
CA VAL A 914 -34.01 19.61 14.56
C VAL A 914 -34.89 18.88 13.54
N PHE A 915 -34.44 18.84 12.30
CA PHE A 915 -35.03 17.95 11.27
C PHE A 915 -34.42 16.55 11.45
N TYR A 916 -35.22 15.56 11.86
CA TYR A 916 -34.77 14.20 12.05
C TYR A 916 -35.14 13.33 10.83
N PHE A 917 -34.12 12.85 10.12
CA PHE A 917 -34.27 11.94 9.01
C PHE A 917 -33.71 10.56 9.41
N PRO A 918 -34.55 9.60 9.84
CA PRO A 918 -34.06 8.31 10.35
C PRO A 918 -33.39 7.41 9.31
N GLY A 919 -33.59 7.69 8.01
CA GLY A 919 -33.09 6.86 6.92
C GLY A 919 -33.84 5.51 6.79
N CYS A 920 -33.52 4.73 5.74
CA CYS A 920 -34.22 3.47 5.48
C CYS A 920 -34.02 2.41 6.59
N GLY A 921 -32.81 2.31 7.15
CA GLY A 921 -32.52 1.38 8.24
C GLY A 921 -33.42 1.61 9.44
N SER A 922 -33.30 2.78 10.06
CA SER A 922 -34.02 3.13 11.30
C SER A 922 -35.46 3.56 11.06
N GLY A 923 -35.81 4.04 9.89
CA GLY A 923 -37.16 4.45 9.54
C GLY A 923 -38.06 3.29 9.12
N LEU A 924 -37.57 2.38 8.29
CA LEU A 924 -38.35 1.30 7.67
C LEU A 924 -38.16 -0.06 8.33
N PHE A 925 -36.90 -0.46 8.59
CA PHE A 925 -36.58 -1.85 8.98
C PHE A 925 -36.38 -2.04 10.48
N TYR A 926 -35.82 -1.05 11.16
CA TYR A 926 -35.47 -1.09 12.57
C TYR A 926 -36.07 0.10 13.33
N ALA A 927 -37.39 0.27 13.21
CA ALA A 927 -38.09 1.42 13.77
C ALA A 927 -37.84 1.67 15.25
N GLY A 928 -37.42 0.65 16.02
CA GLY A 928 -36.98 0.82 17.41
C GLY A 928 -35.77 1.73 17.56
N ILE A 929 -34.80 1.69 16.62
CA ILE A 929 -33.62 2.57 16.62
C ILE A 929 -34.06 4.00 16.30
N GLY A 930 -34.95 4.17 15.30
CA GLY A 930 -35.48 5.48 14.96
C GLY A 930 -36.24 6.14 16.09
N LEU A 931 -37.06 5.34 16.82
CA LEU A 931 -37.78 5.82 18.00
C LEU A 931 -36.86 6.19 19.16
N ALA A 932 -35.81 5.39 19.39
CA ALA A 932 -34.80 5.72 20.40
C ALA A 932 -34.06 7.03 20.09
N GLY A 933 -33.72 7.25 18.83
CA GLY A 933 -33.13 8.53 18.38
C GLY A 933 -34.08 9.72 18.57
N LEU A 934 -35.34 9.56 18.21
CA LEU A 934 -36.38 10.56 18.46
C LEU A 934 -36.54 10.88 19.97
N PHE A 935 -36.61 9.83 20.78
CA PHE A 935 -36.73 9.98 22.25
C PHE A 935 -35.56 10.79 22.83
N LEU A 936 -34.32 10.44 22.44
CA LEU A 936 -33.13 11.16 22.89
C LEU A 936 -33.14 12.65 22.49
N LEU A 937 -33.62 12.99 21.31
CA LEU A 937 -33.72 14.36 20.85
C LEU A 937 -34.76 15.15 21.68
N LEU A 938 -35.93 14.54 21.94
CA LEU A 938 -36.98 15.16 22.75
C LEU A 938 -36.55 15.34 24.22
N GLU A 939 -35.91 14.35 24.83
CA GLU A 939 -35.33 14.43 26.17
C GLU A 939 -34.23 15.48 26.30
N SER A 940 -33.52 15.74 25.20
CA SER A 940 -32.49 16.80 25.11
C SER A 940 -33.09 18.19 24.92
N GLY A 941 -34.42 18.33 24.89
CA GLY A 941 -35.14 19.60 24.81
C GLY A 941 -35.28 20.17 23.37
N TYR A 942 -35.02 19.37 22.36
CA TYR A 942 -35.21 19.80 20.94
C TYR A 942 -36.64 19.57 20.48
N ALA A 943 -37.20 20.54 19.75
CA ALA A 943 -38.37 20.29 18.92
C ALA A 943 -37.93 19.48 17.67
N VAL A 944 -38.60 18.38 17.35
CA VAL A 944 -38.19 17.48 16.29
C VAL A 944 -39.20 17.51 15.13
N LEU A 945 -38.73 17.92 13.97
CA LEU A 945 -39.47 17.78 12.72
C LEU A 945 -39.21 16.39 12.14
N LEU A 946 -40.20 15.50 12.19
CA LEU A 946 -40.14 14.16 11.64
C LEU A 946 -41.17 14.04 10.49
N PRO A 947 -40.74 13.89 9.21
CA PRO A 947 -41.69 13.82 8.11
C PRO A 947 -42.52 12.54 8.15
N GLU A 948 -43.82 12.63 7.81
CA GLU A 948 -44.73 11.50 7.70
C GLU A 948 -44.35 10.57 6.55
N GLU A 949 -43.85 11.17 5.46
CA GLU A 949 -43.40 10.43 4.29
C GLU A 949 -41.95 10.00 4.45
N HIS A 950 -41.71 8.71 4.21
CA HIS A 950 -40.33 8.24 4.12
C HIS A 950 -39.78 8.59 2.74
N LYS A 951 -38.68 9.35 2.69
CA LYS A 951 -37.94 9.68 1.47
C LYS A 951 -36.64 8.86 1.40
N CYS A 952 -36.25 8.53 0.16
CA CYS A 952 -34.92 7.93 -0.08
C CYS A 952 -33.88 9.06 -0.15
N CYS A 953 -32.75 8.92 0.54
CA CYS A 953 -31.65 9.90 0.45
C CYS A 953 -30.98 9.95 -0.94
N GLY A 954 -31.24 8.94 -1.81
CA GLY A 954 -30.65 8.85 -3.13
C GLY A 954 -29.35 8.06 -3.21
N TYR A 955 -28.67 7.82 -2.10
CA TYR A 955 -27.39 7.13 -2.11
C TYR A 955 -27.37 5.77 -2.85
N PRO A 956 -28.40 4.93 -2.80
CA PRO A 956 -28.43 3.71 -3.60
C PRO A 956 -28.35 3.95 -5.11
N LEU A 957 -28.89 5.10 -5.60
CA LEU A 957 -28.75 5.52 -7.00
C LEU A 957 -27.32 5.97 -7.32
N LEU A 958 -26.74 6.78 -6.42
CA LEU A 958 -25.34 7.19 -6.52
C LEU A 958 -24.43 5.96 -6.51
N SER A 959 -24.63 5.05 -5.55
CA SER A 959 -23.81 3.84 -5.42
C SER A 959 -23.89 2.90 -6.60
N GLU A 960 -24.95 2.97 -7.42
CA GLU A 960 -25.10 2.19 -8.65
C GLU A 960 -24.56 2.91 -9.89
N GLY A 961 -24.23 4.19 -9.78
CA GLY A 961 -23.78 5.05 -10.88
C GLY A 961 -24.92 5.77 -11.63
N CYS A 962 -26.19 5.66 -11.17
CA CYS A 962 -27.36 6.25 -11.79
C CYS A 962 -27.45 7.76 -11.54
N MET A 963 -26.46 8.54 -12.00
CA MET A 963 -26.29 9.96 -11.68
C MET A 963 -27.49 10.83 -12.10
N GLY A 964 -28.10 10.56 -13.26
CA GLY A 964 -29.27 11.29 -13.71
C GLY A 964 -30.47 11.15 -12.75
N ALA A 965 -30.75 9.93 -12.31
CA ALA A 965 -31.81 9.65 -11.34
C ALA A 965 -31.45 10.19 -9.93
N TYR A 966 -30.18 10.10 -9.54
CA TYR A 966 -29.67 10.68 -8.28
C TYR A 966 -29.86 12.19 -8.22
N ASN A 967 -29.48 12.91 -9.27
CA ASN A 967 -29.64 14.37 -9.32
C ASN A 967 -31.11 14.80 -9.27
N GLN A 968 -32.00 14.08 -9.94
CA GLN A 968 -33.44 14.33 -9.84
C GLN A 968 -33.99 14.05 -8.44
N ASN A 969 -33.52 12.99 -7.79
CA ASN A 969 -33.89 12.69 -6.41
C ASN A 969 -33.40 13.77 -5.44
N ARG A 970 -32.14 14.22 -5.63
CA ARG A 970 -31.53 15.30 -4.84
C ARG A 970 -32.37 16.59 -4.89
N GLU A 971 -32.74 17.02 -6.08
CA GLU A 971 -33.55 18.24 -6.23
C GLU A 971 -34.93 18.10 -5.60
N ARG A 972 -35.62 16.97 -5.75
CA ARG A 972 -36.89 16.69 -5.07
C ARG A 972 -36.77 16.67 -3.56
N ASN A 973 -35.71 16.08 -3.02
CA ASN A 973 -35.45 16.07 -1.58
C ASN A 973 -35.19 17.48 -1.07
N ARG A 974 -34.42 18.29 -1.80
CA ARG A 974 -34.14 19.68 -1.45
C ARG A 974 -35.44 20.51 -1.36
N GLN A 975 -36.31 20.38 -2.34
CA GLN A 975 -37.60 21.07 -2.35
C GLN A 975 -38.50 20.58 -1.19
N PHE A 976 -38.55 19.29 -0.95
CA PHE A 976 -39.31 18.71 0.16
C PHE A 976 -38.83 19.20 1.52
N PHE A 977 -37.53 19.14 1.77
CA PHE A 977 -36.93 19.59 3.05
C PHE A 977 -37.16 21.09 3.26
N GLN A 978 -36.94 21.93 2.24
CA GLN A 978 -37.18 23.34 2.33
C GLN A 978 -38.66 23.67 2.67
N GLY A 979 -39.60 22.99 2.01
CA GLY A 979 -41.03 23.16 2.28
C GLY A 979 -41.39 22.80 3.72
N ARG A 980 -40.84 21.70 4.26
CA ARG A 980 -41.08 21.27 5.66
C ARG A 980 -40.41 22.19 6.68
N ILE A 981 -39.23 22.71 6.40
CA ILE A 981 -38.55 23.69 7.27
C ILE A 981 -39.31 25.00 7.30
N ASN A 982 -39.87 25.47 6.19
CA ASN A 982 -40.69 26.69 6.15
C ASN A 982 -41.99 26.53 6.98
N LEU A 983 -42.68 25.37 6.88
CA LEU A 983 -43.84 25.08 7.69
C LEU A 983 -43.55 25.07 9.19
N ALA A 984 -42.40 24.47 9.61
CA ALA A 984 -41.98 24.49 10.99
C ALA A 984 -41.69 25.95 11.48
N ALA A 985 -41.14 26.78 10.64
CA ALA A 985 -40.91 28.20 10.94
C ALA A 985 -42.22 28.99 11.12
N GLU A 986 -43.25 28.67 10.33
CA GLU A 986 -44.62 29.26 10.49
C GLU A 986 -45.24 28.84 11.83
N GLU A 987 -44.93 27.66 12.35
CA GLU A 987 -45.33 27.17 13.67
C GLU A 987 -44.45 27.72 14.82
N GLY A 988 -43.46 28.58 14.51
CA GLY A 988 -42.57 29.21 15.50
C GLY A 988 -41.36 28.42 15.89
N VAL A 989 -41.04 27.33 15.18
CA VAL A 989 -39.85 26.48 15.43
C VAL A 989 -38.78 26.71 14.36
N ARG A 990 -37.61 27.13 14.78
CA ARG A 990 -36.45 27.33 13.88
C ARG A 990 -35.62 26.09 13.83
N ILE A 991 -35.61 25.40 12.66
CA ILE A 991 -34.74 24.26 12.42
C ILE A 991 -33.29 24.71 12.29
N LYS A 992 -32.41 24.19 13.15
CA LYS A 992 -30.98 24.54 13.20
C LYS A 992 -30.08 23.50 12.57
N SER A 993 -30.52 22.24 12.49
CA SER A 993 -29.74 21.16 11.96
C SER A 993 -30.58 20.02 11.38
N LEU A 994 -30.02 19.29 10.43
CA LEU A 994 -30.53 18.03 9.91
C LEU A 994 -29.79 16.89 10.60
N LEU A 995 -30.49 15.97 11.24
CA LEU A 995 -29.92 14.79 11.89
C LEU A 995 -30.38 13.51 11.21
N THR A 996 -29.47 12.56 11.04
CA THR A 996 -29.83 11.23 10.56
C THR A 996 -29.15 10.15 11.41
N SER A 997 -29.85 9.02 11.58
CA SER A 997 -29.30 7.81 12.20
C SER A 997 -28.66 6.86 11.19
N CYS A 998 -28.36 7.32 9.99
CA CYS A 998 -27.76 6.53 8.92
C CYS A 998 -26.55 7.27 8.32
N GLY A 999 -25.35 6.70 8.45
CA GLY A 999 -24.12 7.27 7.90
C GLY A 999 -24.16 7.48 6.37
N THR A 1000 -24.80 6.55 5.64
CA THR A 1000 -24.99 6.65 4.19
C THR A 1000 -25.91 7.83 3.81
N CYS A 1001 -26.95 8.09 4.60
CA CYS A 1001 -27.79 9.26 4.38
C CYS A 1001 -27.05 10.56 4.68
N ARG A 1002 -26.20 10.57 5.70
CA ARG A 1002 -25.32 11.72 6.01
C ARG A 1002 -24.42 12.06 4.82
N ALA A 1003 -23.66 11.08 4.31
CA ALA A 1003 -22.79 11.27 3.16
C ALA A 1003 -23.56 11.83 1.92
N SER A 1004 -24.76 11.29 1.66
CA SER A 1004 -25.60 11.79 0.56
C SER A 1004 -26.04 13.24 0.79
N PHE A 1005 -26.36 13.64 2.01
CA PHE A 1005 -26.84 14.99 2.31
C PHE A 1005 -25.72 16.04 2.31
N GLU A 1006 -24.49 15.68 2.68
CA GLU A 1006 -23.30 16.52 2.52
C GLU A 1006 -23.10 16.90 1.05
N GLU A 1007 -23.27 15.96 0.12
CA GLU A 1007 -23.24 16.24 -1.32
C GLU A 1007 -24.46 17.03 -1.84
N HIS A 1008 -25.58 17.03 -1.09
CA HIS A 1008 -26.80 17.77 -1.48
C HIS A 1008 -26.68 19.28 -1.24
N GLY A 1009 -25.64 19.77 -0.55
CA GLY A 1009 -25.52 21.18 -0.16
C GLY A 1009 -26.65 21.61 0.77
N LEU A 1010 -27.15 20.72 1.64
CA LEU A 1010 -28.25 21.01 2.56
C LEU A 1010 -27.84 21.89 3.73
N GLU A 1011 -26.55 22.18 3.89
CA GLU A 1011 -26.02 23.14 4.86
C GLU A 1011 -26.56 24.57 4.64
N GLU A 1012 -27.00 24.89 3.42
CA GLU A 1012 -27.59 26.18 3.05
C GLU A 1012 -29.10 26.25 3.32
N LEU A 1013 -29.76 25.19 3.81
CA LEU A 1013 -31.18 25.22 4.11
C LEU A 1013 -31.44 26.01 5.38
N SER A 1014 -31.78 27.25 5.24
CA SER A 1014 -32.31 28.12 6.29
C SER A 1014 -33.80 28.42 6.02
N PRO A 1015 -34.60 28.71 7.06
CA PRO A 1015 -35.95 29.23 6.86
C PRO A 1015 -35.86 30.48 6.00
N LYS A 1016 -36.54 30.50 4.85
CA LYS A 1016 -36.67 31.69 4.00
C LYS A 1016 -37.80 32.57 4.49
#